data_e19af131529b6bb83cde723385eb575d
#
_entry.id   e19af131529b6bb83cde723385eb575d
#
_cell.length_a   1.000
_cell.length_b   1.000
_cell.length_c   1.000
_cell.angle_alpha   90.00
_cell.angle_beta   90.00
_cell.angle_gamma   90.00
#
_symmetry.space_group_name_H-M   'P 1'
#
loop_
_entity.id
_entity.type
_entity.pdbx_description
1 polymer ?
#
loop_
_entity_poly.entity_id
_entity_poly.type
_entity_poly.pdbx_seq_one_letter_code
_entity_poly.pdbx_strand_id
1 'polypeptide(L)'
;MAIDFKKKLSSRTIAPKTDPVELYGTLDRKSVAGPLRPAQEAVLSEWYTKWRTDKDLIIKLHTGEGKTLVGLLLLQSLLNSKEGPCLYICPNKYLVKQVCAEADKFGIPYCTFDENDGIPNDFLSGTKVLITHVQKVFNGRSVFGTDNGYTRTGTVLLDDSHACIDTIKRAFTISISRTTNADVYSKILTLFADDMVEQGEGSWLDIQSGDYNTFMTVPYWSWDSKRTEVLRILSAAQNDSQIFYAWPLIRDQITNYCCYISGTKIEISPYNVNIRAFGSFSHAAHRLLMSATTQDDSFFVKGLDFSPEAVKNPLRNMSPKWSGEKMLIIPSLVDDSCDHDLIVTEFCRIQTSKFGMIALVPSTKSCKQYQNLGAIITTAGSIFEELDNLKKGDFSKIVVINNRYDGIDLPDESCRVLILDSLPYFDSLADRYEEQACPNSELINKRIAQKIEQGIGRGVRGEKDYCAILVIGSELVRFMRSIATNKFFSAQTRKQIDIGIEIANMAKEDYDETESPVKVVISLIKQMLERDEGWKEYYSSEMNTLEDNNTESTVYERLLKERQAEQFFSEGEYGRAISTMQKLIDELVVDDTEKGWYLQQLARYTYPTSVAKSIEIQKSAFKKNSQLLKPSSGIDYTKISYIHQNRLNNIRAYMRRFSNYSELSLAVDAILENLSFGTEATKFESALKDIGELLGYISQRPDKEIRKGPDNLWCGSNNYYLLFECKSEVSETRQEITKHEAGQMNNHCAWFEDQYGQDAKADRFMIIPTKNLSYEGDFTHDVRIIRRNRLKSLKDQIKGFVKELKPYSLDELSDTTLQELLALHHLNIEDFSAQYSEEYYHKAK
;
A
#
# COMPACT_ATOMS: atom_id res chain seq x y z
N MET A 1 36.16 8.57 -52.78
CA MET A 1 34.95 9.29 -53.05
C MET A 1 33.79 8.39 -52.54
N ALA A 2 33.06 8.78 -51.55
CA ALA A 2 31.84 8.09 -51.19
C ALA A 2 30.74 8.47 -52.20
N ILE A 3 30.09 7.49 -52.80
CA ILE A 3 29.00 7.72 -53.75
C ILE A 3 27.76 8.18 -52.96
N ASP A 4 27.24 9.36 -53.31
CA ASP A 4 25.99 9.86 -52.76
C ASP A 4 24.78 9.15 -53.41
N PHE A 5 24.43 8.00 -52.85
CA PHE A 5 23.27 7.22 -53.29
C PHE A 5 21.93 7.94 -53.12
N LYS A 6 21.84 8.93 -52.20
CA LYS A 6 20.62 9.74 -51.99
C LYS A 6 20.31 10.62 -53.20
N LYS A 7 21.35 11.10 -53.95
CA LYS A 7 21.15 11.84 -55.20
C LYS A 7 20.54 11.00 -56.32
N LYS A 8 20.78 9.69 -56.32
CA LYS A 8 20.20 8.75 -57.31
C LYS A 8 18.77 8.32 -56.97
N LEU A 9 18.38 8.44 -55.69
CA LEU A 9 17.04 8.08 -55.17
C LEU A 9 16.05 9.24 -55.20
N SER A 10 16.48 10.46 -55.60
CA SER A 10 15.66 11.67 -55.55
C SER A 10 14.38 11.66 -56.43
N SER A 11 14.10 10.58 -57.14
CA SER A 11 12.87 10.41 -57.94
C SER A 11 11.91 9.34 -57.43
N ARG A 12 12.21 8.65 -56.29
CA ARG A 12 11.32 7.65 -55.69
C ARG A 12 11.23 7.89 -54.19
N THR A 13 10.41 8.81 -53.78
CA THR A 13 10.00 8.93 -52.38
C THR A 13 9.12 7.73 -52.04
N ILE A 14 9.68 6.70 -51.43
CA ILE A 14 8.88 5.62 -50.83
C ILE A 14 8.24 6.22 -49.59
N ALA A 15 6.92 6.29 -49.58
CA ALA A 15 6.19 6.75 -48.39
C ALA A 15 6.55 5.85 -47.19
N PRO A 16 6.83 6.44 -46.03
CA PRO A 16 7.11 5.64 -44.81
C PRO A 16 5.91 4.74 -44.49
N LYS A 17 6.17 3.50 -44.08
CA LYS A 17 5.14 2.56 -43.64
C LYS A 17 4.51 3.05 -42.35
N THR A 18 3.19 3.01 -42.31
CA THR A 18 2.38 3.43 -41.14
C THR A 18 1.77 2.24 -40.38
N ASP A 19 1.57 1.11 -41.05
CA ASP A 19 1.22 -0.13 -40.35
C ASP A 19 2.44 -0.61 -39.53
N PRO A 20 2.32 -0.76 -38.17
CA PRO A 20 3.47 -1.09 -37.33
C PRO A 20 4.05 -2.49 -37.58
N VAL A 21 3.25 -3.45 -38.08
CA VAL A 21 3.75 -4.80 -38.46
C VAL A 21 4.56 -4.72 -39.73
N GLU A 22 4.06 -4.01 -40.76
CA GLU A 22 4.83 -3.76 -42.01
C GLU A 22 6.07 -2.92 -41.74
N LEU A 23 5.95 -1.90 -40.88
CA LEU A 23 7.05 -1.03 -40.44
C LEU A 23 8.19 -1.85 -39.84
N TYR A 24 7.87 -2.83 -38.95
CA TYR A 24 8.86 -3.70 -38.34
C TYR A 24 9.72 -4.44 -39.40
N GLY A 25 9.11 -4.86 -40.52
CA GLY A 25 9.79 -5.49 -41.63
C GLY A 25 10.79 -4.60 -42.35
N THR A 26 10.66 -3.27 -42.24
CA THR A 26 11.50 -2.27 -42.93
C THR A 26 12.64 -1.70 -42.09
N LEU A 27 12.68 -2.03 -40.79
CA LEU A 27 13.69 -1.51 -39.86
C LEU A 27 15.08 -2.16 -40.07
N ASP A 28 16.13 -1.37 -39.86
CA ASP A 28 17.52 -1.83 -39.87
C ASP A 28 17.89 -2.47 -38.53
N ARG A 29 17.38 -3.68 -38.31
CA ARG A 29 17.48 -4.43 -37.06
C ARG A 29 18.82 -5.14 -36.92
N LYS A 30 19.33 -5.24 -35.67
CA LYS A 30 20.49 -6.11 -35.39
C LYS A 30 20.13 -7.59 -35.61
N SER A 31 21.11 -8.40 -35.95
CA SER A 31 20.93 -9.83 -36.27
C SER A 31 20.30 -10.65 -35.14
N VAL A 32 20.42 -10.22 -33.91
CA VAL A 32 19.80 -10.83 -32.72
C VAL A 32 18.31 -10.52 -32.60
N ALA A 33 17.75 -9.59 -33.36
CA ALA A 33 16.35 -9.24 -33.37
C ALA A 33 15.56 -10.23 -34.24
N GLY A 34 14.83 -11.13 -33.59
CA GLY A 34 13.96 -12.12 -34.25
C GLY A 34 12.72 -11.48 -34.90
N PRO A 35 11.76 -12.30 -35.39
CA PRO A 35 10.46 -11.83 -35.85
C PRO A 35 9.62 -11.29 -34.69
N LEU A 36 8.56 -10.57 -35.02
CA LEU A 36 7.54 -10.22 -34.00
C LEU A 36 6.99 -11.49 -33.36
N ARG A 37 6.73 -11.43 -32.06
CA ARG A 37 6.03 -12.51 -31.35
C ARG A 37 4.54 -12.45 -31.71
N PRO A 38 3.81 -13.59 -31.70
CA PRO A 38 2.38 -13.61 -32.05
C PRO A 38 1.54 -12.59 -31.24
N ALA A 39 1.81 -12.45 -29.94
CA ALA A 39 1.14 -11.48 -29.08
C ALA A 39 1.40 -10.02 -29.50
N GLN A 40 2.64 -9.69 -29.89
CA GLN A 40 3.00 -8.35 -30.38
C GLN A 40 2.30 -8.05 -31.69
N GLU A 41 2.33 -8.98 -32.64
CA GLU A 41 1.69 -8.83 -33.94
C GLU A 41 0.18 -8.65 -33.80
N ALA A 42 -0.48 -9.46 -32.95
CA ALA A 42 -1.90 -9.36 -32.71
C ALA A 42 -2.30 -7.98 -32.15
N VAL A 43 -1.59 -7.50 -31.10
CA VAL A 43 -1.87 -6.20 -30.47
C VAL A 43 -1.59 -5.04 -31.42
N LEU A 44 -0.50 -5.09 -32.19
CA LEU A 44 -0.15 -4.05 -33.17
C LEU A 44 -1.16 -3.97 -34.31
N SER A 45 -1.61 -5.12 -34.84
CA SER A 45 -2.61 -5.20 -35.90
C SER A 45 -3.98 -4.71 -35.43
N GLU A 46 -4.39 -5.11 -34.21
CA GLU A 46 -5.66 -4.69 -33.65
C GLU A 46 -5.65 -3.18 -33.34
N TRP A 47 -4.55 -2.65 -32.77
CA TRP A 47 -4.40 -1.22 -32.58
C TRP A 47 -4.54 -0.45 -33.90
N TYR A 48 -3.83 -0.87 -34.94
CA TYR A 48 -3.82 -0.17 -36.22
C TYR A 48 -5.20 -0.13 -36.87
N THR A 49 -5.96 -1.20 -36.72
CA THR A 49 -7.29 -1.33 -37.38
C THR A 49 -8.44 -0.72 -36.57
N LYS A 50 -8.37 -0.71 -35.24
CA LYS A 50 -9.51 -0.34 -34.40
C LYS A 50 -9.27 0.86 -33.47
N TRP A 51 -8.08 1.00 -32.91
CA TRP A 51 -7.81 1.89 -31.78
C TRP A 51 -6.93 3.10 -32.11
N ARG A 52 -6.47 3.19 -33.32
CA ARG A 52 -5.47 4.17 -33.72
C ARG A 52 -5.92 5.61 -33.55
N THR A 53 -7.20 5.90 -33.66
CA THR A 53 -7.78 7.24 -33.58
C THR A 53 -8.19 7.64 -32.16
N ASP A 54 -8.11 6.72 -31.21
CA ASP A 54 -8.56 6.97 -29.86
C ASP A 54 -7.56 7.87 -29.13
N LYS A 55 -8.10 8.80 -28.36
CA LYS A 55 -7.28 9.72 -27.55
C LYS A 55 -6.62 8.98 -26.41
N ASP A 56 -7.38 8.18 -25.67
CA ASP A 56 -6.94 7.46 -24.48
C ASP A 56 -6.98 5.97 -24.76
N LEU A 57 -5.86 5.30 -24.55
CA LEU A 57 -5.77 3.85 -24.72
C LEU A 57 -4.85 3.23 -23.67
N ILE A 58 -5.29 2.13 -23.09
CA ILE A 58 -4.45 1.27 -22.23
C ILE A 58 -4.12 -0.01 -22.99
N ILE A 59 -2.83 -0.35 -23.03
CA ILE A 59 -2.30 -1.53 -23.71
C ILE A 59 -1.79 -2.49 -22.62
N LYS A 60 -2.38 -3.67 -22.57
CA LYS A 60 -2.03 -4.71 -21.61
C LYS A 60 -1.34 -5.89 -22.27
N LEU A 61 -0.13 -6.14 -21.82
CA LEU A 61 0.68 -7.28 -22.26
C LEU A 61 1.29 -7.96 -21.03
N HIS A 62 1.44 -9.28 -21.06
CA HIS A 62 2.12 -10.01 -20.00
C HIS A 62 3.57 -9.55 -19.84
N THR A 63 4.10 -9.73 -18.63
CA THR A 63 5.50 -9.45 -18.38
C THR A 63 6.36 -10.33 -19.29
N GLY A 64 7.37 -9.74 -19.96
CA GLY A 64 8.24 -10.47 -20.90
C GLY A 64 7.75 -10.54 -22.36
N GLU A 65 6.52 -10.14 -22.68
CA GLU A 65 6.01 -10.11 -24.06
C GLU A 65 6.56 -8.98 -24.91
N GLY A 66 7.48 -8.16 -24.38
CA GLY A 66 8.18 -7.12 -25.14
C GLY A 66 7.34 -5.85 -25.36
N LYS A 67 6.69 -5.39 -24.33
CA LYS A 67 5.93 -4.11 -24.27
C LYS A 67 6.72 -2.94 -24.88
N THR A 68 8.00 -2.83 -24.57
CA THR A 68 8.88 -1.77 -25.04
C THR A 68 8.91 -1.66 -26.56
N LEU A 69 9.06 -2.80 -27.25
CA LEU A 69 9.05 -2.82 -28.73
C LEU A 69 7.69 -2.40 -29.30
N VAL A 70 6.60 -2.91 -28.69
CA VAL A 70 5.24 -2.51 -29.10
C VAL A 70 5.07 -1.00 -28.97
N GLY A 71 5.41 -0.40 -27.82
CA GLY A 71 5.33 1.03 -27.61
C GLY A 71 6.15 1.85 -28.60
N LEU A 72 7.39 1.43 -28.89
CA LEU A 72 8.27 2.10 -29.85
C LEU A 72 7.70 2.03 -31.28
N LEU A 73 7.16 0.88 -31.71
CA LEU A 73 6.56 0.71 -33.04
C LEU A 73 5.29 1.55 -33.19
N LEU A 74 4.45 1.66 -32.16
CA LEU A 74 3.26 2.53 -32.15
C LEU A 74 3.68 4.00 -32.36
N LEU A 75 4.65 4.49 -31.59
CA LEU A 75 5.11 5.87 -31.71
C LEU A 75 5.78 6.13 -33.06
N GLN A 76 6.58 5.20 -33.60
CA GLN A 76 7.18 5.35 -34.93
C GLN A 76 6.14 5.32 -36.05
N SER A 77 5.09 4.50 -35.92
CA SER A 77 3.93 4.49 -36.84
C SER A 77 3.21 5.85 -36.86
N LEU A 78 2.97 6.45 -35.68
CA LEU A 78 2.35 7.77 -35.57
C LEU A 78 3.24 8.90 -36.10
N LEU A 79 4.56 8.83 -35.88
CA LEU A 79 5.53 9.77 -36.52
C LEU A 79 5.50 9.68 -38.06
N ASN A 80 5.49 8.46 -38.61
CA ASN A 80 5.42 8.23 -40.05
C ASN A 80 4.09 8.77 -40.64
N SER A 81 3.03 8.82 -39.81
CA SER A 81 1.72 9.38 -40.19
C SER A 81 1.61 10.90 -39.96
N LYS A 82 2.70 11.54 -39.49
CA LYS A 82 2.75 12.98 -39.15
C LYS A 82 1.83 13.37 -37.95
N GLU A 83 1.63 12.45 -37.06
CA GLU A 83 0.86 12.65 -35.79
C GLU A 83 1.77 12.89 -34.56
N GLY A 84 3.05 13.26 -34.85
CA GLY A 84 4.01 13.68 -33.82
C GLY A 84 3.87 15.15 -33.39
N PRO A 85 4.74 15.61 -32.48
CA PRO A 85 5.87 14.90 -31.85
C PRO A 85 5.45 13.78 -30.90
N CYS A 86 6.27 12.70 -30.83
CA CYS A 86 5.98 11.52 -30.04
C CYS A 86 6.94 11.34 -28.86
N LEU A 87 6.39 11.14 -27.68
CA LEU A 87 7.11 11.09 -26.41
C LEU A 87 6.94 9.72 -25.74
N TYR A 88 8.04 9.03 -25.44
CA TYR A 88 8.10 7.80 -24.67
C TYR A 88 8.61 8.10 -23.27
N ILE A 89 7.79 7.87 -22.25
CA ILE A 89 8.09 8.21 -20.86
C ILE A 89 8.27 6.95 -20.01
N CYS A 90 9.44 6.83 -19.38
CA CYS A 90 9.79 5.77 -18.46
C CYS A 90 9.65 6.23 -17.01
N PRO A 91 9.41 5.35 -16.05
CA PRO A 91 9.33 5.69 -14.61
C PRO A 91 10.63 6.30 -14.07
N ASN A 92 11.80 5.87 -14.57
CA ASN A 92 13.10 6.29 -14.07
C ASN A 92 14.20 6.26 -15.16
N LYS A 93 15.37 6.83 -14.85
CA LYS A 93 16.51 6.93 -15.76
C LYS A 93 17.13 5.57 -16.15
N TYR A 94 17.01 4.57 -15.29
CA TYR A 94 17.54 3.24 -15.60
C TYR A 94 16.75 2.58 -16.74
N LEU A 95 15.41 2.67 -16.67
CA LEU A 95 14.54 2.16 -17.73
C LEU A 95 14.70 2.95 -19.04
N VAL A 96 14.99 4.25 -18.99
CA VAL A 96 15.33 5.02 -20.21
C VAL A 96 16.49 4.38 -20.96
N LYS A 97 17.57 4.00 -20.24
CA LYS A 97 18.73 3.33 -20.88
C LYS A 97 18.35 1.99 -21.52
N GLN A 98 17.48 1.22 -20.87
CA GLN A 98 17.00 -0.05 -21.42
C GLN A 98 16.15 0.16 -22.68
N VAL A 99 15.24 1.14 -22.68
CA VAL A 99 14.42 1.46 -23.86
C VAL A 99 15.28 1.95 -25.02
N CYS A 100 16.29 2.78 -24.77
CA CYS A 100 17.27 3.21 -25.79
C CYS A 100 18.01 2.01 -26.39
N ALA A 101 18.48 1.08 -25.56
CA ALA A 101 19.16 -0.12 -26.01
C ALA A 101 18.26 -1.03 -26.88
N GLU A 102 16.96 -1.13 -26.51
CA GLU A 102 15.99 -1.84 -27.35
C GLU A 102 15.71 -1.09 -28.66
N ALA A 103 15.60 0.24 -28.66
CA ALA A 103 15.45 1.04 -29.86
C ALA A 103 16.65 0.85 -30.80
N ASP A 104 17.89 0.85 -30.28
CA ASP A 104 19.12 0.56 -31.04
C ASP A 104 19.14 -0.86 -31.61
N LYS A 105 18.62 -1.84 -30.85
CA LYS A 105 18.54 -3.23 -31.30
C LYS A 105 17.59 -3.41 -32.48
N PHE A 106 16.48 -2.69 -32.46
CA PHE A 106 15.46 -2.77 -33.50
C PHE A 106 15.59 -1.71 -34.59
N GLY A 107 16.59 -0.82 -34.52
CA GLY A 107 16.83 0.22 -35.50
C GLY A 107 15.75 1.30 -35.57
N ILE A 108 15.09 1.61 -34.45
CA ILE A 108 14.06 2.65 -34.32
C ILE A 108 14.73 3.97 -33.98
N PRO A 109 14.55 5.04 -34.79
CA PRO A 109 15.17 6.34 -34.55
C PRO A 109 14.58 6.99 -33.26
N TYR A 110 15.46 7.40 -32.38
CA TYR A 110 15.10 8.12 -31.18
C TYR A 110 16.06 9.26 -30.86
N CYS A 111 15.66 10.12 -29.93
CA CYS A 111 16.51 11.11 -29.28
C CYS A 111 16.29 11.10 -27.76
N THR A 112 17.26 11.65 -27.05
CA THR A 112 17.19 11.88 -25.57
C THR A 112 17.57 13.31 -25.27
N PHE A 113 17.38 13.77 -24.06
CA PHE A 113 17.89 15.07 -23.63
C PHE A 113 19.42 15.07 -23.61
N ASP A 114 20.02 16.10 -24.19
CA ASP A 114 21.44 16.39 -24.08
C ASP A 114 21.78 17.06 -22.73
N GLU A 115 23.09 17.22 -22.44
CA GLU A 115 23.59 17.85 -21.20
C GLU A 115 23.08 19.29 -21.01
N ASN A 116 22.73 19.99 -22.07
CA ASN A 116 22.19 21.37 -22.05
C ASN A 116 20.68 21.48 -21.77
N ASP A 117 20.03 20.37 -21.44
CA ASP A 117 18.62 20.26 -20.96
C ASP A 117 17.52 20.88 -21.86
N GLY A 118 17.83 21.32 -23.08
CA GLY A 118 16.82 21.82 -24.03
C GLY A 118 16.07 20.66 -24.70
N ILE A 119 14.82 20.92 -25.12
CA ILE A 119 14.05 19.93 -25.90
C ILE A 119 14.71 19.72 -27.25
N PRO A 120 15.03 18.45 -27.64
CA PRO A 120 15.75 18.17 -28.90
C PRO A 120 14.95 18.62 -30.15
N ASN A 121 15.62 19.22 -31.11
CA ASN A 121 15.02 19.66 -32.38
C ASN A 121 14.45 18.48 -33.19
N ASP A 122 15.06 17.30 -33.11
CA ASP A 122 14.57 16.09 -33.75
C ASP A 122 13.18 15.68 -33.23
N PHE A 123 12.91 15.91 -31.93
CA PHE A 123 11.58 15.71 -31.36
C PHE A 123 10.62 16.80 -31.84
N LEU A 124 10.97 18.08 -31.71
CA LEU A 124 10.12 19.20 -32.11
C LEU A 124 9.69 19.14 -33.58
N SER A 125 10.58 18.68 -34.45
CA SER A 125 10.30 18.47 -35.86
C SER A 125 9.53 17.18 -36.17
N GLY A 126 9.29 16.32 -35.19
CA GLY A 126 8.59 15.05 -35.36
C GLY A 126 9.39 14.02 -36.18
N THR A 127 10.73 14.08 -36.16
CA THR A 127 11.61 13.15 -36.92
C THR A 127 12.03 11.95 -36.10
N LYS A 128 12.10 12.08 -34.76
CA LYS A 128 12.49 11.00 -33.85
C LYS A 128 11.57 10.96 -32.62
N VAL A 129 11.43 9.76 -32.03
CA VAL A 129 10.79 9.57 -30.74
C VAL A 129 11.70 10.11 -29.65
N LEU A 130 11.19 10.97 -28.75
CA LEU A 130 11.92 11.38 -27.54
C LEU A 130 11.70 10.35 -26.44
N ILE A 131 12.75 9.74 -25.95
CA ILE A 131 12.72 8.81 -24.81
C ILE A 131 13.22 9.55 -23.57
N THR A 132 12.41 9.62 -22.54
CA THR A 132 12.74 10.33 -21.28
C THR A 132 12.08 9.68 -20.07
N HIS A 133 12.22 10.29 -18.89
CA HIS A 133 11.62 9.82 -17.65
C HIS A 133 10.62 10.83 -17.06
N VAL A 134 9.70 10.34 -16.23
CA VAL A 134 8.56 11.07 -15.67
C VAL A 134 8.94 12.43 -15.13
N GLN A 135 10.02 12.53 -14.33
CA GLN A 135 10.41 13.78 -13.66
C GLN A 135 10.88 14.89 -14.61
N LYS A 136 11.22 14.61 -15.89
CA LYS A 136 11.50 15.66 -16.87
C LYS A 136 10.22 16.33 -17.38
N VAL A 137 9.12 15.59 -17.38
CA VAL A 137 7.82 16.05 -17.93
C VAL A 137 6.92 16.59 -16.81
N PHE A 138 6.80 15.86 -15.72
CA PHE A 138 5.84 16.13 -14.64
C PHE A 138 6.55 16.68 -13.40
N ASN A 139 6.74 17.99 -13.36
CA ASN A 139 7.16 18.77 -12.20
C ASN A 139 6.84 20.24 -12.45
N GLY A 140 6.81 21.09 -11.42
CA GLY A 140 6.45 22.50 -11.52
C GLY A 140 7.45 23.36 -12.30
N ARG A 141 8.59 22.83 -12.69
CA ARG A 141 9.60 23.46 -13.55
C ARG A 141 9.92 22.59 -14.78
N SER A 142 8.86 21.95 -15.30
CA SER A 142 8.97 21.07 -16.45
C SER A 142 9.59 21.78 -17.64
N VAL A 143 10.53 21.12 -18.31
CA VAL A 143 11.10 21.63 -19.56
C VAL A 143 10.05 21.71 -20.68
N PHE A 144 8.98 20.96 -20.56
CA PHE A 144 7.83 21.05 -21.47
C PHE A 144 6.87 22.21 -21.15
N GLY A 145 7.09 22.92 -20.03
CA GLY A 145 6.21 23.97 -19.56
C GLY A 145 4.99 23.45 -18.80
N THR A 146 4.28 24.39 -18.18
CA THR A 146 3.04 24.15 -17.42
C THR A 146 1.95 25.13 -17.86
N ASP A 147 0.72 24.85 -17.53
CA ASP A 147 -0.45 25.67 -17.79
C ASP A 147 -0.57 26.06 -19.29
N ASN A 148 -0.61 27.35 -19.61
CA ASN A 148 -0.77 27.85 -20.99
C ASN A 148 0.55 27.94 -21.76
N GLY A 149 1.69 27.75 -21.09
CA GLY A 149 3.02 27.86 -21.69
C GLY A 149 3.69 26.49 -21.92
N TYR A 150 3.02 25.55 -22.57
CA TYR A 150 3.52 24.18 -22.75
C TYR A 150 3.96 23.86 -24.19
N THR A 151 4.89 22.93 -24.31
CA THR A 151 5.30 22.34 -25.61
C THR A 151 4.23 21.35 -26.07
N ARG A 152 3.70 21.54 -27.27
CA ARG A 152 2.72 20.64 -27.86
C ARG A 152 3.33 19.29 -28.18
N THR A 153 2.59 18.22 -27.87
CA THR A 153 2.92 16.83 -28.23
C THR A 153 1.76 16.26 -29.05
N GLY A 154 2.05 15.41 -30.01
CA GLY A 154 1.04 14.63 -30.73
C GLY A 154 0.65 13.41 -29.92
N THR A 155 1.63 12.63 -29.50
CA THR A 155 1.41 11.40 -28.74
C THR A 155 2.33 11.32 -27.53
N VAL A 156 1.76 10.91 -26.38
CA VAL A 156 2.49 10.62 -25.15
C VAL A 156 2.20 9.19 -24.73
N LEU A 157 3.26 8.40 -24.55
CA LEU A 157 3.20 7.04 -24.04
C LEU A 157 3.86 6.96 -22.68
N LEU A 158 3.16 6.42 -21.69
CA LEU A 158 3.70 6.09 -20.36
C LEU A 158 3.96 4.58 -20.29
N ASP A 159 5.23 4.20 -20.18
CA ASP A 159 5.65 2.81 -19.94
C ASP A 159 5.62 2.51 -18.45
N ASP A 160 5.21 1.30 -18.07
CA ASP A 160 4.93 0.93 -16.68
C ASP A 160 4.12 2.04 -15.99
N SER A 161 2.92 2.28 -16.53
CA SER A 161 2.09 3.44 -16.20
C SER A 161 1.76 3.57 -14.70
N HIS A 162 1.74 2.46 -13.96
CA HIS A 162 1.53 2.43 -12.51
C HIS A 162 2.71 3.06 -11.75
N ALA A 163 3.94 2.73 -12.11
CA ALA A 163 5.13 3.36 -11.54
C ALA A 163 5.25 4.85 -11.95
N CYS A 164 4.79 5.19 -13.16
CA CYS A 164 4.73 6.57 -13.63
C CYS A 164 3.76 7.42 -12.80
N ILE A 165 2.55 6.94 -12.51
CA ILE A 165 1.55 7.73 -11.77
C ILE A 165 1.99 8.01 -10.32
N ASP A 166 2.65 7.07 -9.66
CA ASP A 166 3.18 7.29 -8.32
C ASP A 166 4.25 8.39 -8.31
N THR A 167 5.05 8.46 -9.37
CA THR A 167 6.03 9.54 -9.55
C THR A 167 5.35 10.87 -9.86
N ILE A 168 4.27 10.87 -10.66
CA ILE A 168 3.46 12.07 -10.94
C ILE A 168 2.82 12.60 -9.66
N LYS A 169 2.21 11.74 -8.82
CA LYS A 169 1.64 12.16 -7.52
C LYS A 169 2.68 12.84 -6.64
N ARG A 170 3.89 12.26 -6.55
CA ARG A 170 4.99 12.86 -5.78
C ARG A 170 5.40 14.24 -6.28
N ALA A 171 5.27 14.54 -7.59
CA ALA A 171 5.56 15.86 -8.12
C ALA A 171 4.61 16.96 -7.62
N PHE A 172 3.40 16.60 -7.18
CA PHE A 172 2.42 17.49 -6.57
C PHE A 172 2.49 17.48 -5.03
N THR A 173 3.45 16.80 -4.43
CA THR A 173 3.54 16.65 -2.98
C THR A 173 4.82 17.30 -2.46
N ILE A 174 4.70 18.09 -1.41
CA ILE A 174 5.86 18.58 -0.65
C ILE A 174 6.05 17.65 0.55
N SER A 175 7.24 17.09 0.68
CA SER A 175 7.63 16.28 1.84
C SER A 175 8.76 16.97 2.58
N ILE A 176 8.50 17.44 3.81
CA ILE A 176 9.40 18.20 4.66
C ILE A 176 9.93 17.26 5.74
N SER A 177 11.20 16.93 5.69
CA SER A 177 11.83 16.04 6.66
C SER A 177 12.19 16.79 7.95
N ARG A 178 11.95 16.16 9.09
CA ARG A 178 12.35 16.69 10.40
C ARG A 178 13.86 16.90 10.52
N THR A 179 14.67 16.09 9.83
CA THR A 179 16.13 16.14 9.92
C THR A 179 16.77 17.05 8.88
N THR A 180 16.32 16.98 7.61
CA THR A 180 16.92 17.74 6.51
C THR A 180 16.33 19.15 6.35
N ASN A 181 15.07 19.36 6.74
CA ASN A 181 14.35 20.63 6.65
C ASN A 181 13.83 21.09 8.01
N ALA A 182 14.64 20.95 9.05
CA ALA A 182 14.26 21.11 10.45
C ALA A 182 13.58 22.46 10.75
N ASP A 183 14.02 23.56 10.14
CA ASP A 183 13.45 24.90 10.33
C ASP A 183 12.01 24.98 9.80
N VAL A 184 11.78 24.52 8.57
CA VAL A 184 10.43 24.52 7.96
C VAL A 184 9.51 23.57 8.70
N TYR A 185 10.01 22.37 9.04
CA TYR A 185 9.28 21.37 9.82
C TYR A 185 8.82 21.98 11.16
N SER A 186 9.73 22.60 11.92
CA SER A 186 9.43 23.19 13.23
C SER A 186 8.41 24.34 13.14
N LYS A 187 8.52 25.19 12.12
CA LYS A 187 7.58 26.30 11.91
C LYS A 187 6.16 25.82 11.64
N ILE A 188 5.99 24.81 10.78
CA ILE A 188 4.67 24.23 10.47
C ILE A 188 4.13 23.46 11.68
N LEU A 189 4.97 22.69 12.37
CA LEU A 189 4.61 22.00 13.60
C LEU A 189 4.04 22.96 14.65
N THR A 190 4.75 24.09 14.89
CA THR A 190 4.33 25.12 15.85
C THR A 190 3.04 25.82 15.39
N LEU A 191 2.90 26.08 14.09
CA LEU A 191 1.73 26.76 13.54
C LEU A 191 0.42 26.01 13.84
N PHE A 192 0.45 24.67 13.80
CA PHE A 192 -0.73 23.83 13.99
C PHE A 192 -0.81 23.14 15.36
N ALA A 193 0.08 23.47 16.31
CA ALA A 193 0.17 22.77 17.59
C ALA A 193 -1.15 22.70 18.35
N ASP A 194 -1.85 23.83 18.49
CA ASP A 194 -3.13 23.90 19.22
C ASP A 194 -4.22 23.06 18.54
N ASP A 195 -4.29 23.14 17.20
CA ASP A 195 -5.26 22.36 16.41
C ASP A 195 -5.00 20.85 16.55
N MET A 196 -3.72 20.45 16.62
CA MET A 196 -3.36 19.03 16.75
C MET A 196 -3.66 18.51 18.15
N VAL A 197 -3.44 19.29 19.19
CA VAL A 197 -3.86 18.95 20.58
C VAL A 197 -5.36 18.73 20.64
N GLU A 198 -6.17 19.56 20.00
CA GLU A 198 -7.63 19.37 19.93
C GLU A 198 -8.03 18.08 19.18
N GLN A 199 -7.25 17.70 18.16
CA GLN A 199 -7.47 16.48 17.40
C GLN A 199 -7.05 15.21 18.17
N GLY A 200 -6.04 15.29 19.07
CA GLY A 200 -5.59 14.16 19.88
C GLY A 200 -4.28 14.46 20.60
N GLU A 201 -4.35 14.74 21.90
CA GLU A 201 -3.18 15.12 22.71
C GLU A 201 -2.14 14.00 22.77
N GLY A 202 -2.54 12.74 22.95
CA GLY A 202 -1.62 11.59 22.99
C GLY A 202 -0.83 11.44 21.70
N SER A 203 -1.49 11.35 20.55
CA SER A 203 -0.84 11.27 19.24
C SER A 203 0.05 12.48 18.95
N TRP A 204 -0.34 13.66 19.43
CA TRP A 204 0.49 14.86 19.28
C TRP A 204 1.79 14.79 20.08
N LEU A 205 1.76 14.27 21.29
CA LEU A 205 2.95 14.04 22.10
C LEU A 205 3.90 13.02 21.46
N ASP A 206 3.36 11.95 20.87
CA ASP A 206 4.16 10.97 20.12
C ASP A 206 4.85 11.60 18.92
N ILE A 207 4.14 12.44 18.14
CA ILE A 207 4.72 13.21 17.04
C ILE A 207 5.85 14.13 17.53
N GLN A 208 5.64 14.84 18.64
CA GLN A 208 6.67 15.72 19.22
C GLN A 208 7.90 14.92 19.66
N SER A 209 7.73 13.73 20.21
CA SER A 209 8.82 12.82 20.60
C SER A 209 9.59 12.25 19.40
N GLY A 210 9.04 12.35 18.21
CA GLY A 210 9.66 11.88 16.97
C GLY A 210 9.27 10.48 16.56
N ASP A 211 8.13 9.99 17.02
CA ASP A 211 7.63 8.67 16.60
C ASP A 211 7.43 8.62 15.09
N TYR A 212 7.93 7.51 14.51
CA TYR A 212 7.91 7.30 13.05
C TYR A 212 6.52 6.96 12.51
N ASN A 213 5.75 6.23 13.31
CA ASN A 213 4.51 5.63 12.84
C ASN A 213 3.29 6.53 13.08
N THR A 214 3.34 7.33 14.15
CA THR A 214 2.25 8.23 14.48
C THR A 214 2.20 9.43 13.53
N PHE A 215 1.03 9.68 12.99
CA PHE A 215 0.77 10.87 12.18
C PHE A 215 -0.65 11.39 12.41
N MET A 216 -0.84 12.66 12.12
CA MET A 216 -2.13 13.34 12.24
C MET A 216 -2.40 14.19 11.01
N THR A 217 -3.66 14.36 10.67
CA THR A 217 -4.13 15.21 9.58
C THR A 217 -4.50 16.59 10.12
N VAL A 218 -3.97 17.64 9.52
CA VAL A 218 -4.38 19.02 9.83
C VAL A 218 -5.84 19.19 9.38
N PRO A 219 -6.74 19.67 10.29
CA PRO A 219 -8.13 19.91 9.92
C PRO A 219 -8.24 20.90 8.76
N TYR A 220 -9.12 20.64 7.80
CA TYR A 220 -9.30 21.49 6.62
C TYR A 220 -9.71 22.94 6.99
N TRP A 221 -10.42 23.12 8.10
CA TRP A 221 -10.78 24.47 8.60
C TRP A 221 -9.56 25.22 9.19
N SER A 222 -8.67 24.51 9.87
CA SER A 222 -7.43 25.11 10.39
C SER A 222 -6.44 25.37 9.25
N TRP A 223 -6.38 24.49 8.26
CA TRP A 223 -5.60 24.68 7.04
C TRP A 223 -6.02 25.94 6.28
N ASP A 224 -7.32 26.12 6.07
CA ASP A 224 -7.86 27.29 5.38
C ASP A 224 -7.60 28.59 6.16
N SER A 225 -7.83 28.58 7.50
CA SER A 225 -7.62 29.77 8.34
C SER A 225 -6.16 30.22 8.44
N LYS A 226 -5.20 29.26 8.39
CA LYS A 226 -3.75 29.52 8.52
C LYS A 226 -3.02 29.49 7.16
N ARG A 227 -3.75 29.47 6.07
CA ARG A 227 -3.22 29.37 4.70
C ARG A 227 -2.14 30.41 4.38
N THR A 228 -2.34 31.66 4.78
CA THR A 228 -1.40 32.76 4.51
C THR A 228 -0.05 32.53 5.17
N GLU A 229 -0.05 32.04 6.41
CA GLU A 229 1.17 31.72 7.16
C GLU A 229 1.91 30.52 6.54
N VAL A 230 1.19 29.51 6.10
CA VAL A 230 1.77 28.36 5.38
C VAL A 230 2.44 28.83 4.09
N LEU A 231 1.76 29.63 3.28
CA LEU A 231 2.32 30.20 2.05
C LEU A 231 3.59 31.01 2.34
N ARG A 232 3.61 31.80 3.40
CA ARG A 232 4.79 32.59 3.81
C ARG A 232 5.97 31.69 4.19
N ILE A 233 5.73 30.63 4.97
CA ILE A 233 6.77 29.67 5.38
C ILE A 233 7.35 28.95 4.16
N LEU A 234 6.50 28.40 3.29
CA LEU A 234 6.94 27.66 2.11
C LEU A 234 7.62 28.54 1.07
N SER A 235 7.13 29.78 0.87
CA SER A 235 7.73 30.75 -0.05
C SER A 235 9.15 31.12 0.38
N ALA A 236 9.38 31.30 1.69
CA ALA A 236 10.72 31.56 2.22
C ALA A 236 11.69 30.41 1.98
N ALA A 237 11.19 29.18 1.90
CA ALA A 237 11.97 27.95 1.66
C ALA A 237 11.88 27.43 0.22
N GLN A 238 11.37 28.19 -0.74
CA GLN A 238 11.09 27.74 -2.12
C GLN A 238 12.32 27.22 -2.88
N ASN A 239 13.53 27.56 -2.46
CA ASN A 239 14.79 27.09 -3.06
C ASN A 239 15.29 25.77 -2.46
N ASP A 240 14.63 25.25 -1.43
CA ASP A 240 14.93 23.94 -0.87
C ASP A 240 14.59 22.86 -1.90
N SER A 241 15.47 21.89 -2.07
CA SER A 241 15.35 20.83 -3.09
C SER A 241 14.05 20.03 -2.99
N GLN A 242 13.49 19.87 -1.79
CA GLN A 242 12.23 19.15 -1.56
C GLN A 242 10.99 20.00 -1.89
N ILE A 243 11.11 21.31 -1.92
CA ILE A 243 10.01 22.25 -2.20
C ILE A 243 10.11 22.78 -3.63
N PHE A 244 11.30 22.99 -4.14
CA PHE A 244 11.63 23.69 -5.39
C PHE A 244 10.82 23.24 -6.61
N TYR A 245 10.70 21.93 -6.82
CA TYR A 245 10.01 21.40 -7.99
C TYR A 245 8.49 21.31 -7.84
N ALA A 246 7.98 21.16 -6.62
CA ALA A 246 6.55 21.07 -6.35
C ALA A 246 5.91 22.46 -6.16
N TRP A 247 6.67 23.43 -5.63
CA TRP A 247 6.15 24.75 -5.27
C TRP A 247 5.34 25.48 -6.36
N PRO A 248 5.79 25.53 -7.63
CA PRO A 248 5.01 26.19 -8.68
C PRO A 248 3.64 25.57 -8.93
N LEU A 249 3.45 24.27 -8.64
CA LEU A 249 2.17 23.57 -8.79
C LEU A 249 1.23 23.79 -7.61
N ILE A 250 1.78 24.15 -6.43
CA ILE A 250 1.06 24.19 -5.16
C ILE A 250 0.65 25.60 -4.75
N ARG A 251 1.53 26.57 -4.93
CA ARG A 251 1.39 27.93 -4.37
C ARG A 251 0.05 28.60 -4.66
N ASP A 252 -0.44 28.46 -5.89
CA ASP A 252 -1.66 29.13 -6.33
C ASP A 252 -2.92 28.28 -6.09
N GLN A 253 -2.74 27.04 -5.59
CA GLN A 253 -3.79 26.05 -5.37
C GLN A 253 -3.78 25.44 -3.96
N ILE A 254 -3.13 26.09 -3.00
CA ILE A 254 -2.90 25.56 -1.66
C ILE A 254 -4.18 25.15 -0.92
N THR A 255 -5.35 25.72 -1.26
CA THR A 255 -6.66 25.35 -0.71
C THR A 255 -7.11 23.95 -1.10
N ASN A 256 -6.55 23.39 -2.19
CA ASN A 256 -6.86 22.05 -2.69
C ASN A 256 -5.90 21.00 -2.13
N TYR A 257 -5.14 21.35 -1.10
CA TYR A 257 -4.15 20.49 -0.46
C TYR A 257 -4.51 20.21 0.99
N CYS A 258 -4.05 19.08 1.47
CA CYS A 258 -4.10 18.66 2.86
C CYS A 258 -2.70 18.53 3.43
N CYS A 259 -2.57 18.78 4.71
CA CYS A 259 -1.30 18.65 5.44
C CYS A 259 -1.39 17.49 6.44
N TYR A 260 -0.40 16.62 6.40
CA TYR A 260 -0.23 15.50 7.32
C TYR A 260 1.08 15.71 8.08
N ILE A 261 1.04 15.55 9.40
CA ILE A 261 2.18 15.75 10.28
C ILE A 261 2.50 14.44 10.99
N SER A 262 3.73 13.96 10.85
CA SER A 262 4.25 12.80 11.60
C SER A 262 5.49 13.18 12.39
N GLY A 263 5.95 12.33 13.29
CA GLY A 263 7.18 12.58 14.07
C GLY A 263 8.45 12.74 13.25
N THR A 264 8.45 12.34 11.96
CA THR A 264 9.64 12.36 11.10
C THR A 264 9.53 13.25 9.87
N LYS A 265 8.31 13.47 9.38
CA LYS A 265 8.06 14.30 8.18
C LYS A 265 6.70 14.99 8.25
N ILE A 266 6.58 16.07 7.49
CA ILE A 266 5.32 16.72 7.13
C ILE A 266 5.11 16.48 5.64
N GLU A 267 3.89 16.10 5.26
CA GLU A 267 3.50 15.89 3.87
C GLU A 267 2.32 16.82 3.52
N ILE A 268 2.49 17.62 2.46
CA ILE A 268 1.45 18.49 1.91
C ILE A 268 1.09 17.88 0.56
N SER A 269 -0.07 17.26 0.47
CA SER A 269 -0.53 16.49 -0.68
C SER A 269 -1.87 17.01 -1.21
N PRO A 270 -2.11 16.97 -2.52
CA PRO A 270 -3.40 17.38 -3.08
C PRO A 270 -4.48 16.33 -2.83
N TYR A 271 -5.73 16.75 -2.65
CA TYR A 271 -6.86 15.83 -2.64
C TYR A 271 -7.08 15.16 -4.00
N ASN A 272 -6.72 15.86 -5.07
CA ASN A 272 -6.68 15.33 -6.43
C ASN A 272 -5.53 15.97 -7.21
N VAL A 273 -4.82 15.15 -8.00
CA VAL A 273 -3.72 15.63 -8.86
C VAL A 273 -4.30 16.47 -10.00
N ASN A 274 -3.88 17.73 -10.11
CA ASN A 274 -4.26 18.58 -11.25
C ASN A 274 -3.36 18.26 -12.47
N ILE A 275 -3.57 17.10 -13.08
CA ILE A 275 -2.78 16.66 -14.24
C ILE A 275 -2.92 17.61 -15.45
N ARG A 276 -4.00 18.43 -15.48
CA ARG A 276 -4.26 19.41 -16.54
C ARG A 276 -3.24 20.54 -16.58
N ALA A 277 -2.53 20.77 -15.48
CA ALA A 277 -1.39 21.70 -15.45
C ALA A 277 -0.29 21.32 -16.45
N PHE A 278 -0.23 20.06 -16.89
CA PHE A 278 0.71 19.59 -17.91
C PHE A 278 0.03 19.49 -19.26
N GLY A 279 -0.07 20.62 -19.96
CA GLY A 279 -0.72 20.71 -21.27
C GLY A 279 -0.10 19.80 -22.33
N SER A 280 1.22 19.52 -22.26
CA SER A 280 1.90 18.55 -23.11
C SER A 280 1.32 17.14 -23.02
N PHE A 281 0.80 16.73 -21.84
CA PHE A 281 0.11 15.45 -21.64
C PHE A 281 -1.39 15.55 -21.88
N SER A 282 -2.05 16.55 -21.27
CA SER A 282 -3.49 16.66 -21.23
C SER A 282 -4.12 16.97 -22.60
N HIS A 283 -3.40 17.74 -23.44
CA HIS A 283 -3.82 18.12 -24.78
C HIS A 283 -3.16 17.30 -25.90
N ALA A 284 -2.40 16.25 -25.57
CA ALA A 284 -1.91 15.32 -26.57
C ALA A 284 -3.09 14.70 -27.36
N ALA A 285 -2.90 14.48 -28.65
CA ALA A 285 -3.91 13.84 -29.48
C ALA A 285 -4.12 12.39 -29.04
N HIS A 286 -3.03 11.72 -28.68
CA HIS A 286 -3.07 10.34 -28.18
C HIS A 286 -2.31 10.23 -26.87
N ARG A 287 -2.95 9.61 -25.84
CA ARG A 287 -2.33 9.25 -24.57
C ARG A 287 -2.38 7.73 -24.42
N LEU A 288 -1.22 7.11 -24.46
CA LEU A 288 -1.09 5.65 -24.42
C LEU A 288 -0.48 5.24 -23.07
N LEU A 289 -1.11 4.31 -22.38
CA LEU A 289 -0.60 3.72 -21.15
C LEU A 289 -0.25 2.26 -21.40
N MET A 290 0.92 1.83 -20.99
CA MET A 290 1.31 0.42 -21.00
C MET A 290 1.32 -0.13 -19.58
N SER A 291 0.58 -1.21 -19.33
CA SER A 291 0.51 -1.89 -18.05
C SER A 291 0.60 -3.42 -18.19
N ALA A 292 0.78 -4.12 -17.08
CA ALA A 292 0.70 -5.57 -17.06
C ALA A 292 -0.77 -6.04 -17.09
N THR A 293 -1.01 -7.25 -17.58
CA THR A 293 -2.38 -7.80 -17.73
C THR A 293 -3.13 -7.99 -16.42
N THR A 294 -2.42 -8.20 -15.32
CA THR A 294 -2.97 -8.45 -13.99
C THR A 294 -3.30 -7.18 -13.20
N GLN A 295 -2.92 -5.99 -13.69
CA GLN A 295 -3.08 -4.73 -12.96
C GLN A 295 -4.47 -4.12 -13.09
N ASP A 296 -5.01 -3.58 -11.99
CA ASP A 296 -6.21 -2.74 -11.99
C ASP A 296 -5.84 -1.31 -12.37
N ASP A 297 -6.51 -0.78 -13.39
CA ASP A 297 -6.23 0.55 -13.95
C ASP A 297 -7.27 1.60 -13.54
N SER A 298 -8.21 1.25 -12.66
CA SER A 298 -9.35 2.13 -12.30
C SER A 298 -8.91 3.51 -11.81
N PHE A 299 -7.81 3.60 -11.07
CA PHE A 299 -7.31 4.86 -10.52
C PHE A 299 -6.75 5.83 -11.59
N PHE A 300 -6.48 5.41 -12.82
CA PHE A 300 -6.12 6.33 -13.91
C PHE A 300 -7.26 7.30 -14.27
N VAL A 301 -8.51 6.90 -13.98
CA VAL A 301 -9.68 7.78 -14.14
C VAL A 301 -9.52 9.04 -13.29
N LYS A 302 -9.14 8.90 -12.02
CA LYS A 302 -8.94 10.04 -11.11
C LYS A 302 -7.55 10.67 -11.26
N GLY A 303 -6.50 9.87 -11.33
CA GLY A 303 -5.11 10.32 -11.26
C GLY A 303 -4.56 10.93 -12.55
N LEU A 304 -5.01 10.50 -13.73
CA LEU A 304 -4.53 10.96 -15.03
C LEU A 304 -5.61 11.62 -15.91
N ASP A 305 -6.81 11.80 -15.40
CA ASP A 305 -7.96 12.30 -16.19
C ASP A 305 -8.20 11.44 -17.44
N PHE A 306 -8.06 10.11 -17.28
CA PHE A 306 -8.29 9.14 -18.35
C PHE A 306 -9.79 8.87 -18.52
N SER A 307 -10.18 8.57 -19.76
CA SER A 307 -11.56 8.17 -20.06
C SER A 307 -11.90 6.87 -19.32
N PRO A 308 -13.01 6.81 -18.57
CA PRO A 308 -13.48 5.56 -17.98
C PRO A 308 -13.67 4.44 -19.01
N GLU A 309 -14.08 4.78 -20.21
CA GLU A 309 -14.29 3.82 -21.31
C GLU A 309 -12.99 3.18 -21.76
N ALA A 310 -11.92 3.98 -21.90
CA ALA A 310 -10.59 3.46 -22.23
C ALA A 310 -10.02 2.55 -21.12
N VAL A 311 -10.36 2.83 -19.85
CA VAL A 311 -9.91 2.02 -18.72
C VAL A 311 -10.70 0.70 -18.63
N LYS A 312 -11.99 0.72 -18.90
CA LYS A 312 -12.84 -0.49 -18.94
C LYS A 312 -12.50 -1.43 -20.11
N ASN A 313 -12.10 -0.85 -21.24
CA ASN A 313 -11.85 -1.58 -22.50
C ASN A 313 -10.39 -1.45 -22.95
N PRO A 314 -9.42 -1.98 -22.19
CA PRO A 314 -8.01 -1.95 -22.60
C PRO A 314 -7.77 -2.87 -23.80
N LEU A 315 -6.83 -2.47 -24.68
CA LEU A 315 -6.30 -3.34 -25.73
C LEU A 315 -5.42 -4.41 -25.10
N ARG A 316 -5.79 -5.68 -25.22
CA ARG A 316 -5.08 -6.81 -24.62
C ARG A 316 -5.04 -8.04 -25.53
N ASN A 317 -3.96 -8.78 -25.48
CA ASN A 317 -3.93 -10.11 -26.06
C ASN A 317 -4.61 -11.11 -25.09
N MET A 318 -5.56 -11.86 -25.60
CA MET A 318 -6.32 -12.85 -24.81
C MET A 318 -5.65 -14.24 -24.77
N SER A 319 -4.51 -14.41 -25.42
CA SER A 319 -3.77 -15.68 -25.47
C SER A 319 -2.26 -15.42 -25.39
N PRO A 320 -1.50 -16.12 -24.51
CA PRO A 320 -1.95 -17.09 -23.51
C PRO A 320 -2.65 -16.42 -22.30
N LYS A 321 -3.46 -17.20 -21.57
CA LYS A 321 -4.17 -16.72 -20.37
C LYS A 321 -3.22 -16.50 -19.17
N TRP A 322 -2.06 -17.12 -19.20
CA TRP A 322 -1.04 -17.03 -18.13
C TRP A 322 0.37 -17.12 -18.71
N SER A 323 1.37 -16.68 -17.93
CA SER A 323 2.77 -16.70 -18.36
C SER A 323 3.69 -17.01 -17.19
N GLY A 324 4.63 -17.96 -17.43
CA GLY A 324 5.63 -18.40 -16.45
C GLY A 324 5.09 -19.19 -15.29
N GLU A 325 5.97 -19.88 -14.58
CA GLU A 325 5.61 -20.75 -13.47
C GLU A 325 5.92 -20.08 -12.13
N LYS A 326 4.94 -20.07 -11.24
CA LYS A 326 5.08 -19.48 -9.90
C LYS A 326 4.54 -20.48 -8.87
N MET A 327 5.43 -21.02 -8.07
CA MET A 327 5.04 -21.85 -6.94
C MET A 327 4.88 -20.95 -5.70
N LEU A 328 3.66 -20.63 -5.35
CA LEU A 328 3.37 -19.93 -4.09
C LEU A 328 3.43 -20.92 -2.94
N ILE A 329 4.25 -20.67 -1.95
CA ILE A 329 4.40 -21.49 -0.75
C ILE A 329 4.06 -20.64 0.46
N ILE A 330 3.08 -21.08 1.25
CA ILE A 330 2.68 -20.45 2.51
C ILE A 330 3.14 -21.35 3.65
N PRO A 331 4.32 -21.11 4.25
CA PRO A 331 4.93 -22.03 5.23
C PRO A 331 4.03 -22.33 6.43
N SER A 332 3.31 -21.35 6.93
CA SER A 332 2.36 -21.49 8.05
C SER A 332 1.19 -22.44 7.79
N LEU A 333 0.93 -22.80 6.52
CA LEU A 333 -0.06 -23.84 6.18
C LEU A 333 0.51 -25.24 6.22
N VAL A 334 1.81 -25.39 5.99
CA VAL A 334 2.50 -26.69 6.12
C VAL A 334 2.57 -27.07 7.60
N ASP A 335 3.03 -26.15 8.45
CA ASP A 335 3.03 -26.34 9.91
C ASP A 335 2.97 -24.98 10.64
N ASP A 336 2.22 -24.92 11.74
CA ASP A 336 2.05 -23.71 12.55
C ASP A 336 3.37 -23.19 13.18
N SER A 337 4.40 -24.04 13.31
CA SER A 337 5.73 -23.65 13.79
C SER A 337 6.59 -22.95 12.74
N CYS A 338 6.20 -23.01 11.46
CA CYS A 338 6.84 -22.26 10.38
C CYS A 338 6.42 -20.79 10.43
N ASP A 339 6.69 -20.14 11.55
CA ASP A 339 6.42 -18.74 11.76
C ASP A 339 7.37 -17.83 10.96
N HIS A 340 7.10 -16.53 10.98
CA HIS A 340 7.87 -15.51 10.28
C HIS A 340 9.36 -15.56 10.68
N ASP A 341 9.65 -15.59 11.99
CA ASP A 341 11.01 -15.50 12.51
C ASP A 341 11.85 -16.72 12.14
N LEU A 342 11.25 -17.91 12.20
CA LEU A 342 11.90 -19.16 11.82
C LEU A 342 12.26 -19.16 10.33
N ILE A 343 11.30 -18.81 9.45
CA ILE A 343 11.52 -18.78 8.01
C ILE A 343 12.59 -17.76 7.63
N VAL A 344 12.52 -16.54 8.13
CA VAL A 344 13.54 -15.51 7.86
C VAL A 344 14.93 -15.98 8.32
N THR A 345 15.01 -16.57 9.51
CA THR A 345 16.28 -17.05 10.07
C THR A 345 16.87 -18.18 9.23
N GLU A 346 16.08 -19.19 8.88
CA GLU A 346 16.58 -20.34 8.13
C GLU A 346 16.95 -19.98 6.69
N PHE A 347 16.14 -19.14 6.02
CA PHE A 347 16.46 -18.71 4.65
C PHE A 347 17.67 -17.78 4.57
N CYS A 348 17.91 -16.92 5.56
CA CYS A 348 19.13 -16.12 5.62
C CYS A 348 20.41 -16.97 5.83
N ARG A 349 20.29 -18.19 6.33
CA ARG A 349 21.40 -19.12 6.48
C ARG A 349 21.74 -19.92 5.22
N ILE A 350 20.81 -20.00 4.27
CA ILE A 350 21.02 -20.72 3.02
C ILE A 350 22.08 -20.00 2.19
N GLN A 351 23.14 -20.71 1.84
CA GLN A 351 24.14 -20.23 0.89
C GLN A 351 23.95 -20.96 -0.44
N THR A 352 23.85 -20.20 -1.51
CA THR A 352 23.72 -20.72 -2.87
C THR A 352 24.65 -19.97 -3.82
N SER A 353 25.19 -20.68 -4.80
CA SER A 353 25.96 -20.09 -5.91
C SER A 353 25.26 -20.25 -7.26
N LYS A 354 24.05 -20.81 -7.27
CA LYS A 354 23.33 -21.16 -8.49
C LYS A 354 22.22 -20.17 -8.86
N PHE A 355 21.66 -19.49 -7.87
CA PHE A 355 20.54 -18.57 -8.08
C PHE A 355 20.45 -17.55 -6.94
N GLY A 356 19.85 -16.40 -7.25
CA GLY A 356 19.58 -15.34 -6.28
C GLY A 356 18.32 -15.57 -5.47
N MET A 357 18.37 -15.14 -4.21
CA MET A 357 17.23 -15.06 -3.30
C MET A 357 16.96 -13.60 -2.94
N ILE A 358 15.71 -13.18 -3.04
CA ILE A 358 15.31 -11.80 -2.80
C ILE A 358 14.16 -11.77 -1.81
N ALA A 359 14.20 -10.82 -0.86
CA ALA A 359 13.08 -10.54 0.03
C ALA A 359 12.51 -9.14 -0.26
N LEU A 360 11.21 -9.07 -0.50
CA LEU A 360 10.46 -7.82 -0.56
C LEU A 360 9.83 -7.59 0.80
N VAL A 361 10.25 -6.53 1.48
CA VAL A 361 9.77 -6.18 2.82
C VAL A 361 9.05 -4.83 2.80
N PRO A 362 8.02 -4.61 3.64
CA PRO A 362 7.22 -3.40 3.56
C PRO A 362 7.90 -2.16 4.15
N SER A 363 8.87 -2.31 5.05
CA SER A 363 9.43 -1.18 5.79
C SER A 363 10.91 -1.33 6.15
N THR A 364 11.57 -0.21 6.42
CA THR A 364 12.94 -0.18 6.94
C THR A 364 13.06 -0.90 8.29
N LYS A 365 11.99 -0.95 9.08
CA LYS A 365 11.95 -1.67 10.35
C LYS A 365 12.03 -3.18 10.12
N SER A 366 11.27 -3.69 9.15
CA SER A 366 11.32 -5.10 8.74
C SER A 366 12.70 -5.51 8.20
N CYS A 367 13.44 -4.59 7.58
CA CYS A 367 14.81 -4.85 7.13
C CYS A 367 15.79 -5.20 8.26
N LYS A 368 15.55 -4.70 9.49
CA LYS A 368 16.51 -4.87 10.61
C LYS A 368 16.77 -6.34 10.95
N GLN A 369 15.75 -7.17 10.91
CA GLN A 369 15.90 -8.60 11.19
C GLN A 369 16.82 -9.26 10.16
N TYR A 370 16.58 -9.03 8.88
CA TYR A 370 17.43 -9.51 7.78
C TYR A 370 18.87 -8.99 7.89
N GLN A 371 19.02 -7.69 8.23
CA GLN A 371 20.33 -7.08 8.42
C GLN A 371 21.12 -7.75 9.53
N ASN A 372 20.48 -8.05 10.66
CA ASN A 372 21.11 -8.77 11.78
C ASN A 372 21.54 -10.19 11.41
N LEU A 373 20.91 -10.79 10.43
CA LEU A 373 21.24 -12.11 9.89
C LEU A 373 22.23 -12.06 8.71
N GLY A 374 22.73 -10.87 8.37
CA GLY A 374 23.77 -10.68 7.37
C GLY A 374 23.31 -10.56 5.93
N ALA A 375 22.03 -10.33 5.67
CA ALA A 375 21.47 -10.03 4.36
C ALA A 375 21.94 -8.67 3.84
N ILE A 376 21.90 -8.46 2.53
CA ILE A 376 22.20 -7.19 1.88
C ILE A 376 20.92 -6.33 1.83
N ILE A 377 20.92 -5.19 2.52
CA ILE A 377 19.80 -4.27 2.52
C ILE A 377 20.02 -3.21 1.46
N THR A 378 19.11 -3.13 0.49
CA THR A 378 19.19 -2.13 -0.58
C THR A 378 18.63 -0.77 -0.14
N THR A 379 19.23 0.29 -0.66
CA THR A 379 18.75 1.66 -0.58
C THR A 379 18.32 2.16 -1.95
N ALA A 380 17.69 3.33 -2.02
CA ALA A 380 17.34 3.94 -3.31
C ALA A 380 18.57 4.18 -4.22
N GLY A 381 19.76 4.36 -3.63
CA GLY A 381 21.03 4.56 -4.36
C GLY A 381 21.72 3.26 -4.77
N SER A 382 21.64 2.20 -3.96
CA SER A 382 22.38 0.95 -4.20
C SER A 382 21.58 -0.15 -4.91
N ILE A 383 20.27 -0.02 -5.02
CA ILE A 383 19.42 -1.10 -5.54
C ILE A 383 19.82 -1.56 -6.93
N PHE A 384 20.12 -0.66 -7.84
CA PHE A 384 20.48 -1.01 -9.22
C PHE A 384 21.86 -1.67 -9.30
N GLU A 385 22.80 -1.31 -8.42
CA GLU A 385 24.10 -1.95 -8.30
C GLU A 385 23.96 -3.40 -7.84
N GLU A 386 23.14 -3.64 -6.81
CA GLU A 386 22.89 -4.99 -6.31
C GLU A 386 22.12 -5.86 -7.31
N LEU A 387 21.21 -5.27 -8.09
CA LEU A 387 20.56 -5.97 -9.20
C LEU A 387 21.56 -6.36 -10.30
N ASP A 388 22.50 -5.49 -10.61
CA ASP A 388 23.55 -5.79 -11.58
C ASP A 388 24.52 -6.84 -11.05
N ASN A 389 24.79 -6.89 -9.73
CA ASN A 389 25.58 -7.94 -9.09
C ASN A 389 24.87 -9.32 -9.18
N LEU A 390 23.56 -9.36 -8.90
CA LEU A 390 22.75 -10.57 -9.12
C LEU A 390 22.78 -11.05 -10.57
N LYS A 391 22.67 -10.15 -11.55
CA LYS A 391 22.77 -10.49 -12.98
C LYS A 391 24.15 -11.01 -13.38
N LYS A 392 25.19 -10.65 -12.64
CA LYS A 392 26.56 -11.17 -12.83
C LYS A 392 26.82 -12.48 -12.09
N GLY A 393 25.84 -12.99 -11.33
CA GLY A 393 25.91 -14.28 -10.61
C GLY A 393 26.43 -14.19 -9.18
N ASP A 394 26.40 -13.02 -8.54
CA ASP A 394 26.69 -12.93 -7.10
C ASP A 394 25.41 -13.27 -6.31
N PHE A 395 25.33 -14.51 -5.86
CA PHE A 395 24.19 -15.08 -5.14
C PHE A 395 24.51 -15.42 -3.68
N SER A 396 25.59 -14.88 -3.14
CA SER A 396 26.14 -15.28 -1.84
C SER A 396 25.23 -14.96 -0.65
N LYS A 397 24.31 -13.99 -0.80
CA LYS A 397 23.42 -13.51 0.26
C LYS A 397 22.05 -13.15 -0.29
N ILE A 398 21.05 -13.20 0.60
CA ILE A 398 19.72 -12.64 0.29
C ILE A 398 19.83 -11.12 0.10
N VAL A 399 19.24 -10.62 -0.96
CA VAL A 399 19.09 -9.19 -1.23
C VAL A 399 17.70 -8.76 -0.77
N VAL A 400 17.65 -7.80 0.15
CA VAL A 400 16.40 -7.28 0.73
C VAL A 400 16.06 -5.93 0.10
N ILE A 401 14.85 -5.83 -0.43
CA ILE A 401 14.35 -4.64 -1.10
C ILE A 401 13.20 -4.08 -0.28
N ASN A 402 13.37 -2.83 0.17
CA ASN A 402 12.41 -2.15 1.03
C ASN A 402 11.33 -1.44 0.21
N ASN A 403 10.07 -1.79 0.44
CA ASN A 403 8.84 -1.17 -0.08
C ASN A 403 8.89 -0.76 -1.56
N ARG A 404 9.55 -1.57 -2.40
CA ARG A 404 9.67 -1.32 -3.82
C ARG A 404 9.24 -2.55 -4.62
N TYR A 405 7.95 -2.61 -4.90
CA TYR A 405 7.31 -3.70 -5.64
C TYR A 405 7.29 -3.47 -7.14
N ASP A 406 7.70 -2.28 -7.62
CA ASP A 406 7.66 -1.84 -9.01
C ASP A 406 9.03 -1.38 -9.54
N GLY A 407 9.17 -1.23 -10.86
CA GLY A 407 10.34 -0.64 -11.51
C GLY A 407 11.65 -1.43 -11.36
N ILE A 408 11.59 -2.74 -11.01
CA ILE A 408 12.72 -3.64 -10.85
C ILE A 408 12.60 -4.79 -11.82
N ASP A 409 13.71 -5.29 -12.33
CA ASP A 409 13.79 -6.42 -13.25
C ASP A 409 14.76 -7.50 -12.74
N LEU A 410 14.23 -8.69 -12.46
CA LEU A 410 14.92 -9.81 -11.81
C LEU A 410 14.82 -11.08 -12.67
N PRO A 411 15.46 -11.12 -13.85
CA PRO A 411 15.30 -12.24 -14.77
C PRO A 411 16.07 -13.49 -14.31
N ASP A 412 15.53 -14.64 -14.65
CA ASP A 412 16.17 -15.95 -14.60
C ASP A 412 16.82 -16.23 -13.24
N GLU A 413 18.09 -16.63 -13.23
CA GLU A 413 18.85 -16.99 -12.02
C GLU A 413 19.03 -15.85 -11.03
N SER A 414 18.74 -14.59 -11.44
CA SER A 414 18.80 -13.44 -10.50
C SER A 414 17.78 -13.54 -9.37
N CYS A 415 16.65 -14.25 -9.59
CA CYS A 415 15.62 -14.46 -8.56
C CYS A 415 14.87 -15.78 -8.80
N ARG A 416 15.34 -16.88 -8.24
CA ARG A 416 14.64 -18.17 -8.23
C ARG A 416 13.81 -18.39 -6.97
N VAL A 417 14.14 -17.67 -5.91
CA VAL A 417 13.39 -17.68 -4.66
C VAL A 417 13.09 -16.23 -4.26
N LEU A 418 11.80 -15.92 -4.18
CA LEU A 418 11.29 -14.63 -3.75
C LEU A 418 10.56 -14.79 -2.42
N ILE A 419 10.90 -13.98 -1.43
CA ILE A 419 10.18 -13.90 -0.17
C ILE A 419 9.31 -12.63 -0.21
N LEU A 420 7.99 -12.81 -0.14
CA LEU A 420 7.05 -11.73 0.12
C LEU A 420 6.82 -11.69 1.62
N ASP A 421 7.42 -10.73 2.26
CA ASP A 421 7.40 -10.58 3.71
C ASP A 421 6.43 -9.48 4.12
N SER A 422 5.34 -9.89 4.73
CA SER A 422 4.31 -9.02 5.30
C SER A 422 3.49 -8.22 4.27
N LEU A 423 2.38 -7.64 4.72
CA LEU A 423 1.49 -6.88 3.85
C LEU A 423 2.17 -5.57 3.39
N PRO A 424 2.16 -5.25 2.08
CA PRO A 424 2.68 -3.98 1.60
C PRO A 424 1.93 -2.81 2.22
N TYR A 425 2.64 -1.75 2.61
CA TYR A 425 2.00 -0.55 3.12
C TYR A 425 2.28 0.68 2.23
N PHE A 426 1.56 1.76 2.48
CA PHE A 426 1.71 3.00 1.71
C PHE A 426 2.73 3.94 2.36
N ASP A 427 3.65 4.49 1.57
CA ASP A 427 4.69 5.43 2.03
C ASP A 427 4.15 6.84 2.30
N SER A 428 3.18 7.27 1.50
CA SER A 428 2.57 8.59 1.61
C SER A 428 1.68 8.65 2.85
N LEU A 429 1.78 9.73 3.63
CA LEU A 429 0.90 9.94 4.78
C LEU A 429 -0.56 10.13 4.34
N ALA A 430 -0.79 10.71 3.16
CA ALA A 430 -2.12 10.83 2.58
C ALA A 430 -2.75 9.45 2.30
N ASP A 431 -1.98 8.55 1.66
CA ASP A 431 -2.45 7.19 1.38
C ASP A 431 -2.65 6.37 2.67
N ARG A 432 -1.78 6.53 3.66
CA ARG A 432 -1.94 5.91 4.99
C ARG A 432 -3.20 6.39 5.72
N TYR A 433 -3.51 7.68 5.61
CA TYR A 433 -4.74 8.22 6.20
C TYR A 433 -5.99 7.63 5.54
N GLU A 434 -5.99 7.50 4.22
CA GLU A 434 -7.08 6.86 3.48
C GLU A 434 -7.22 5.38 3.86
N GLU A 435 -6.11 4.65 3.97
CA GLU A 435 -6.08 3.25 4.42
C GLU A 435 -6.65 3.08 5.83
N GLN A 436 -6.23 3.91 6.78
CA GLN A 436 -6.75 3.88 8.15
C GLN A 436 -8.23 4.25 8.24
N ALA A 437 -8.65 5.23 7.46
CA ALA A 437 -10.04 5.68 7.43
C ALA A 437 -10.97 4.69 6.72
N CYS A 438 -10.50 3.97 5.71
CA CYS A 438 -11.30 3.09 4.87
C CYS A 438 -10.64 1.71 4.65
N PRO A 439 -10.33 0.93 5.70
CA PRO A 439 -9.56 -0.31 5.56
C PRO A 439 -10.28 -1.39 4.74
N ASN A 440 -11.60 -1.34 4.65
CA ASN A 440 -12.41 -2.27 3.87
C ASN A 440 -12.81 -1.74 2.49
N SER A 441 -12.32 -0.56 2.12
CA SER A 441 -12.64 0.04 0.81
C SER A 441 -12.15 -0.86 -0.33
N GLU A 442 -13.02 -1.05 -1.34
CA GLU A 442 -12.66 -1.77 -2.56
C GLU A 442 -11.41 -1.17 -3.23
N LEU A 443 -11.31 0.15 -3.25
CA LEU A 443 -10.19 0.87 -3.87
C LEU A 443 -8.87 0.56 -3.13
N ILE A 444 -8.87 0.64 -1.81
CA ILE A 444 -7.67 0.36 -0.99
C ILE A 444 -7.25 -1.10 -1.16
N ASN A 445 -8.19 -2.04 -1.06
CA ASN A 445 -7.90 -3.46 -1.19
C ASN A 445 -7.40 -3.82 -2.60
N LYS A 446 -7.94 -3.21 -3.66
CA LYS A 446 -7.41 -3.35 -5.02
C LYS A 446 -5.97 -2.84 -5.15
N ARG A 447 -5.66 -1.69 -4.55
CA ARG A 447 -4.29 -1.13 -4.55
C ARG A 447 -3.30 -2.05 -3.81
N ILE A 448 -3.71 -2.64 -2.68
CA ILE A 448 -2.90 -3.60 -1.93
C ILE A 448 -2.69 -4.87 -2.77
N ALA A 449 -3.77 -5.46 -3.31
CA ALA A 449 -3.69 -6.64 -4.17
C ALA A 449 -2.75 -6.40 -5.37
N GLN A 450 -2.84 -5.24 -5.99
CA GLN A 450 -1.99 -4.84 -7.10
C GLN A 450 -0.50 -4.76 -6.71
N LYS A 451 -0.17 -4.20 -5.54
CA LYS A 451 1.21 -4.20 -5.04
C LYS A 451 1.75 -5.60 -4.82
N ILE A 452 0.94 -6.49 -4.25
CA ILE A 452 1.30 -7.90 -4.07
C ILE A 452 1.54 -8.56 -5.43
N GLU A 453 0.65 -8.38 -6.40
CA GLU A 453 0.79 -8.92 -7.76
C GLU A 453 2.03 -8.38 -8.48
N GLN A 454 2.35 -7.11 -8.31
CA GLN A 454 3.59 -6.53 -8.81
C GLN A 454 4.82 -7.23 -8.21
N GLY A 455 4.80 -7.48 -6.90
CA GLY A 455 5.85 -8.25 -6.21
C GLY A 455 5.97 -9.67 -6.78
N ILE A 456 4.86 -10.42 -6.82
CA ILE A 456 4.79 -11.78 -7.41
C ILE A 456 5.31 -11.80 -8.86
N GLY A 457 5.03 -10.75 -9.62
CA GLY A 457 5.44 -10.63 -11.02
C GLY A 457 6.94 -10.36 -11.24
N ARG A 458 7.71 -10.08 -10.19
CA ARG A 458 9.15 -9.73 -10.36
C ARG A 458 10.06 -10.92 -10.60
N GLY A 459 9.71 -12.07 -10.06
CA GLY A 459 10.50 -13.30 -10.19
C GLY A 459 10.33 -14.04 -11.52
N VAL A 460 9.38 -13.62 -12.38
CA VAL A 460 9.07 -14.34 -13.64
C VAL A 460 8.94 -13.36 -14.80
N ARG A 461 9.70 -13.57 -15.87
CA ARG A 461 9.81 -12.65 -17.02
C ARG A 461 9.31 -13.21 -18.37
N GLY A 462 8.93 -14.44 -18.43
CA GLY A 462 8.48 -15.05 -19.68
C GLY A 462 7.84 -16.40 -19.47
N GLU A 463 7.31 -16.96 -20.54
CA GLU A 463 6.58 -18.24 -20.54
C GLU A 463 7.38 -19.42 -19.96
N LYS A 464 8.71 -19.39 -20.14
CA LYS A 464 9.61 -20.46 -19.69
C LYS A 464 10.32 -20.15 -18.37
N ASP A 465 10.07 -18.99 -17.80
CA ASP A 465 10.68 -18.54 -16.56
C ASP A 465 9.90 -19.06 -15.34
N TYR A 466 10.57 -19.25 -14.21
CA TYR A 466 9.99 -19.84 -13.01
C TYR A 466 10.59 -19.28 -11.74
N CYS A 467 9.77 -19.22 -10.67
CA CYS A 467 10.19 -18.70 -9.37
C CYS A 467 9.37 -19.32 -8.24
N ALA A 468 10.03 -19.79 -7.18
CA ALA A 468 9.39 -20.13 -5.94
C ALA A 468 9.15 -18.87 -5.11
N ILE A 469 7.93 -18.69 -4.61
CA ILE A 469 7.52 -17.49 -3.89
C ILE A 469 7.03 -17.88 -2.51
N LEU A 470 7.80 -17.51 -1.50
CA LEU A 470 7.43 -17.68 -0.09
C LEU A 470 6.57 -16.51 0.36
N VAL A 471 5.42 -16.81 0.93
CA VAL A 471 4.49 -15.83 1.49
C VAL A 471 4.51 -15.94 3.00
N ILE A 472 5.01 -14.93 3.69
CA ILE A 472 5.13 -14.89 5.15
C ILE A 472 4.50 -13.63 5.75
N GLY A 473 4.10 -13.70 7.01
CA GLY A 473 3.35 -12.65 7.71
C GLY A 473 1.85 -12.88 7.69
N SER A 474 1.23 -12.94 8.87
CA SER A 474 -0.19 -13.36 9.01
C SER A 474 -1.15 -12.39 8.34
N GLU A 475 -0.89 -11.07 8.34
CA GLU A 475 -1.72 -10.10 7.62
C GLU A 475 -1.71 -10.36 6.10
N LEU A 476 -0.54 -10.64 5.52
CA LEU A 476 -0.40 -10.95 4.09
C LEU A 476 -1.12 -12.26 3.76
N VAL A 477 -0.88 -13.32 4.54
CA VAL A 477 -1.53 -14.62 4.37
C VAL A 477 -3.05 -14.49 4.48
N ARG A 478 -3.55 -13.75 5.46
CA ARG A 478 -4.97 -13.45 5.61
C ARG A 478 -5.51 -12.72 4.39
N PHE A 479 -4.83 -11.65 3.93
CA PHE A 479 -5.27 -10.86 2.78
C PHE A 479 -5.37 -11.70 1.51
N MET A 480 -4.41 -12.61 1.29
CA MET A 480 -4.40 -13.49 0.11
C MET A 480 -5.44 -14.60 0.17
N ARG A 481 -5.81 -15.10 1.36
CA ARG A 481 -6.67 -16.26 1.54
C ARG A 481 -8.12 -15.93 1.86
N SER A 482 -8.39 -14.80 2.53
CA SER A 482 -9.75 -14.44 2.92
C SER A 482 -10.64 -14.19 1.70
N ILE A 483 -11.84 -14.76 1.71
CA ILE A 483 -12.85 -14.56 0.66
C ILE A 483 -13.15 -13.07 0.44
N ALA A 484 -13.09 -12.27 1.51
CA ALA A 484 -13.37 -10.85 1.47
C ALA A 484 -12.35 -10.06 0.63
N THR A 485 -11.08 -10.47 0.61
CA THR A 485 -9.96 -9.76 -0.03
C THR A 485 -9.36 -10.49 -1.22
N ASN A 486 -9.37 -11.83 -1.24
CA ASN A 486 -8.87 -12.64 -2.36
C ASN A 486 -9.51 -12.26 -3.71
N LYS A 487 -10.78 -11.87 -3.71
CA LYS A 487 -11.53 -11.44 -4.89
C LYS A 487 -10.92 -10.23 -5.62
N PHE A 488 -10.03 -9.46 -4.98
CA PHE A 488 -9.39 -8.29 -5.58
C PHE A 488 -8.15 -8.65 -6.41
N PHE A 489 -7.66 -9.88 -6.30
CA PHE A 489 -6.61 -10.38 -7.18
C PHE A 489 -7.15 -10.73 -8.57
N SER A 490 -6.27 -10.72 -9.57
CA SER A 490 -6.56 -11.25 -10.89
C SER A 490 -6.90 -12.75 -10.84
N ALA A 491 -7.61 -13.25 -11.84
CA ALA A 491 -7.93 -14.67 -11.94
C ALA A 491 -6.67 -15.56 -11.89
N GLN A 492 -5.60 -15.12 -12.58
CA GLN A 492 -4.30 -15.80 -12.56
C GLN A 492 -3.73 -15.91 -11.15
N THR A 493 -3.68 -14.81 -10.40
CA THR A 493 -3.11 -14.79 -9.05
C THR A 493 -3.98 -15.61 -8.08
N ARG A 494 -5.29 -15.50 -8.16
CA ARG A 494 -6.21 -16.35 -7.36
C ARG A 494 -5.95 -17.83 -7.57
N LYS A 495 -5.84 -18.26 -8.83
CA LYS A 495 -5.55 -19.66 -9.14
C LYS A 495 -4.17 -20.10 -8.61
N GLN A 496 -3.17 -19.22 -8.67
CA GLN A 496 -1.84 -19.48 -8.08
C GLN A 496 -1.89 -19.60 -6.56
N ILE A 497 -2.74 -18.82 -5.89
CA ILE A 497 -2.97 -18.94 -4.44
C ILE A 497 -3.64 -20.28 -4.13
N ASP A 498 -4.66 -20.67 -4.88
CA ASP A 498 -5.37 -21.95 -4.71
C ASP A 498 -4.40 -23.13 -4.86
N ILE A 499 -3.57 -23.14 -5.92
CA ILE A 499 -2.51 -24.12 -6.12
C ILE A 499 -1.55 -24.16 -4.91
N GLY A 500 -1.14 -22.99 -4.40
CA GLY A 500 -0.28 -22.91 -3.22
C GLY A 500 -0.90 -23.48 -1.95
N ILE A 501 -2.21 -23.31 -1.75
CA ILE A 501 -2.95 -23.91 -0.65
C ILE A 501 -3.03 -25.45 -0.81
N GLU A 502 -3.30 -25.94 -2.00
CA GLU A 502 -3.34 -27.37 -2.30
C GLU A 502 -1.98 -28.04 -2.05
N ILE A 503 -0.89 -27.43 -2.52
CA ILE A 503 0.48 -27.93 -2.28
C ILE A 503 0.80 -27.99 -0.78
N ALA A 504 0.41 -26.97 -0.02
CA ALA A 504 0.63 -26.97 1.42
C ALA A 504 -0.16 -28.10 2.12
N ASN A 505 -1.40 -28.36 1.68
CA ASN A 505 -2.22 -29.46 2.20
C ASN A 505 -1.61 -30.82 1.86
N MET A 506 -1.17 -31.05 0.62
CA MET A 506 -0.46 -32.28 0.22
C MET A 506 0.81 -32.49 1.05
N ALA A 507 1.61 -31.42 1.20
CA ALA A 507 2.82 -31.47 1.99
C ALA A 507 2.57 -31.76 3.47
N LYS A 508 1.42 -31.33 4.00
CA LYS A 508 1.01 -31.61 5.38
C LYS A 508 0.56 -33.06 5.58
N GLU A 509 -0.09 -33.66 4.59
CA GLU A 509 -0.52 -35.07 4.62
C GLU A 509 0.67 -36.02 4.56
N ASP A 510 1.71 -35.67 3.81
CA ASP A 510 2.92 -36.47 3.64
C ASP A 510 4.02 -36.17 4.70
N TYR A 511 3.76 -35.19 5.59
CA TYR A 511 4.73 -34.73 6.58
C TYR A 511 4.96 -35.76 7.68
N ASP A 512 6.24 -36.15 7.86
CA ASP A 512 6.69 -36.95 9.02
C ASP A 512 7.03 -35.99 10.16
N GLU A 513 6.28 -36.02 11.26
CA GLU A 513 6.47 -35.19 12.46
C GLU A 513 7.90 -35.28 13.07
N THR A 514 8.70 -36.27 12.68
CA THR A 514 10.11 -36.40 13.09
C THR A 514 11.06 -35.48 12.33
N GLU A 515 10.64 -34.90 11.20
CA GLU A 515 11.42 -33.96 10.41
C GLU A 515 11.09 -32.50 10.76
N SER A 516 12.05 -31.59 10.51
CA SER A 516 11.80 -30.15 10.66
C SER A 516 10.83 -29.67 9.57
N PRO A 517 9.74 -28.97 9.91
CA PRO A 517 8.78 -28.47 8.91
C PRO A 517 9.42 -27.55 7.83
N VAL A 518 10.47 -26.82 8.19
CA VAL A 518 11.23 -25.99 7.23
C VAL A 518 11.88 -26.84 6.13
N LYS A 519 12.29 -28.10 6.43
CA LYS A 519 12.82 -28.99 5.41
C LYS A 519 11.79 -29.35 4.37
N VAL A 520 10.52 -29.47 4.75
CA VAL A 520 9.41 -29.71 3.80
C VAL A 520 9.28 -28.52 2.86
N VAL A 521 9.28 -27.31 3.40
CA VAL A 521 9.26 -26.06 2.60
C VAL A 521 10.43 -26.01 1.62
N ILE A 522 11.65 -26.31 2.09
CA ILE A 522 12.85 -26.36 1.25
C ILE A 522 12.74 -27.47 0.18
N SER A 523 12.16 -28.61 0.51
CA SER A 523 11.94 -29.71 -0.46
C SER A 523 11.01 -29.32 -1.59
N LEU A 524 9.92 -28.62 -1.29
CA LEU A 524 9.00 -28.08 -2.32
C LEU A 524 9.73 -27.12 -3.27
N ILE A 525 10.52 -26.17 -2.70
CA ILE A 525 11.32 -25.25 -3.50
C ILE A 525 12.31 -26.02 -4.39
N LYS A 526 13.00 -27.01 -3.83
CA LYS A 526 13.97 -27.82 -4.56
C LYS A 526 13.33 -28.58 -5.71
N GLN A 527 12.17 -29.18 -5.50
CA GLN A 527 11.40 -29.87 -6.54
C GLN A 527 11.08 -28.96 -7.72
N MET A 528 10.64 -27.74 -7.45
CA MET A 528 10.42 -26.73 -8.49
C MET A 528 11.71 -26.33 -9.20
N LEU A 529 12.78 -26.04 -8.47
CA LEU A 529 14.06 -25.61 -9.03
C LEU A 529 14.76 -26.70 -9.84
N GLU A 530 14.57 -27.96 -9.50
CA GLU A 530 15.03 -29.13 -10.26
C GLU A 530 14.15 -29.43 -11.48
N ARG A 531 13.09 -28.63 -11.70
CA ARG A 531 12.20 -28.73 -12.86
C ARG A 531 11.46 -30.07 -12.94
N ASP A 532 10.95 -30.54 -11.81
CA ASP A 532 10.18 -31.78 -11.71
C ASP A 532 9.06 -31.81 -12.74
N GLU A 533 8.96 -32.92 -13.51
CA GLU A 533 7.96 -33.06 -14.57
C GLU A 533 6.53 -33.08 -14.02
N GLY A 534 6.31 -33.75 -12.89
CA GLY A 534 4.98 -33.81 -12.23
C GLY A 534 4.51 -32.42 -11.81
N TRP A 535 5.42 -31.61 -11.24
CA TRP A 535 5.11 -30.21 -10.93
C TRP A 535 4.69 -29.42 -12.17
N LYS A 536 5.45 -29.50 -13.27
CA LYS A 536 5.18 -28.74 -14.50
C LYS A 536 3.82 -29.14 -15.12
N GLU A 537 3.54 -30.42 -15.17
CA GLU A 537 2.27 -30.94 -15.68
C GLU A 537 1.10 -30.53 -14.80
N TYR A 538 1.23 -30.65 -13.49
CA TYR A 538 0.21 -30.23 -12.52
C TYR A 538 -0.09 -28.73 -12.64
N TYR A 539 0.95 -27.89 -12.55
CA TYR A 539 0.78 -26.44 -12.66
C TYR A 539 0.13 -26.02 -13.98
N SER A 540 0.61 -26.57 -15.09
CA SER A 540 0.05 -26.27 -16.42
C SER A 540 -1.41 -26.72 -16.54
N SER A 541 -1.74 -27.91 -16.03
CA SER A 541 -3.11 -28.43 -16.02
C SER A 541 -4.05 -27.50 -15.26
N GLU A 542 -3.66 -27.11 -14.04
CA GLU A 542 -4.44 -26.21 -13.20
C GLU A 542 -4.59 -24.80 -13.80
N MET A 543 -3.49 -24.23 -14.29
CA MET A 543 -3.52 -22.89 -14.88
C MET A 543 -4.31 -22.81 -16.20
N ASN A 544 -4.45 -23.91 -16.93
CA ASN A 544 -5.26 -23.94 -18.15
C ASN A 544 -6.76 -23.96 -17.87
N THR A 545 -7.21 -24.20 -16.63
CA THR A 545 -8.61 -24.08 -16.21
C THR A 545 -9.06 -22.65 -15.95
N LEU A 546 -8.16 -21.65 -16.12
CA LEU A 546 -8.47 -20.24 -15.86
C LEU A 546 -9.69 -19.76 -16.66
N GLU A 547 -10.62 -19.14 -15.95
CA GLU A 547 -11.75 -18.41 -16.50
C GLU A 547 -11.64 -16.93 -16.14
N ASP A 548 -11.83 -16.06 -17.13
CA ASP A 548 -11.93 -14.61 -16.90
C ASP A 548 -13.31 -14.25 -16.37
N ASN A 549 -13.42 -14.05 -15.08
CA ASN A 549 -14.62 -13.51 -14.46
C ASN A 549 -14.50 -11.98 -14.35
N ASN A 550 -15.03 -11.27 -15.31
CA ASN A 550 -15.19 -9.82 -15.20
C ASN A 550 -16.34 -9.51 -14.22
N THR A 551 -16.01 -9.06 -13.03
CA THR A 551 -16.98 -8.49 -12.09
C THR A 551 -17.22 -7.02 -12.45
N GLU A 552 -18.47 -6.62 -12.68
CA GLU A 552 -18.81 -5.20 -12.79
C GLU A 552 -18.43 -4.48 -11.48
N SER A 553 -17.64 -3.42 -11.60
CA SER A 553 -17.18 -2.63 -10.45
C SER A 553 -17.69 -1.20 -10.56
N THR A 554 -18.29 -0.71 -9.50
CA THR A 554 -18.73 0.71 -9.39
C THR A 554 -17.58 1.67 -9.12
N VAL A 555 -16.36 1.17 -8.91
CA VAL A 555 -15.17 1.97 -8.59
C VAL A 555 -14.90 3.04 -9.66
N TYR A 556 -15.06 2.71 -10.94
CA TYR A 556 -14.86 3.68 -12.03
C TYR A 556 -15.78 4.91 -11.91
N GLU A 557 -17.05 4.67 -11.57
CA GLU A 557 -18.02 5.75 -11.40
C GLU A 557 -17.75 6.58 -10.16
N ARG A 558 -17.36 5.93 -9.07
CA ARG A 558 -16.93 6.62 -7.84
C ARG A 558 -15.75 7.54 -8.12
N LEU A 559 -14.66 7.01 -8.71
CA LEU A 559 -13.46 7.79 -9.02
C LEU A 559 -13.73 8.94 -9.99
N LEU A 560 -14.63 8.73 -10.96
CA LEU A 560 -15.06 9.80 -11.86
C LEU A 560 -15.81 10.92 -11.11
N LYS A 561 -16.77 10.56 -10.24
CA LYS A 561 -17.53 11.55 -9.44
C LYS A 561 -16.62 12.28 -8.45
N GLU A 562 -15.69 11.59 -7.81
CA GLU A 562 -14.67 12.20 -6.94
C GLU A 562 -13.84 13.24 -7.69
N ARG A 563 -13.30 12.86 -8.86
CA ARG A 563 -12.53 13.79 -9.70
C ARG A 563 -13.34 15.00 -10.09
N GLN A 564 -14.59 14.81 -10.53
CA GLN A 564 -15.49 15.90 -10.93
C GLN A 564 -15.79 16.83 -9.75
N ALA A 565 -16.05 16.28 -8.56
CA ALA A 565 -16.32 17.08 -7.37
C ALA A 565 -15.09 17.91 -6.96
N GLU A 566 -13.91 17.32 -6.97
CA GLU A 566 -12.66 18.04 -6.70
C GLU A 566 -12.36 19.13 -7.74
N GLN A 567 -12.62 18.84 -9.01
CA GLN A 567 -12.46 19.83 -10.07
C GLN A 567 -13.39 21.02 -9.86
N PHE A 568 -14.69 20.79 -9.61
CA PHE A 568 -15.65 21.87 -9.33
C PHE A 568 -15.25 22.68 -8.10
N PHE A 569 -14.76 22.01 -7.05
CA PHE A 569 -14.28 22.70 -5.87
C PHE A 569 -13.07 23.59 -6.19
N SER A 570 -12.10 23.10 -6.96
CA SER A 570 -10.92 23.85 -7.36
C SER A 570 -11.22 25.05 -8.26
N GLU A 571 -12.30 24.98 -9.02
CA GLU A 571 -12.81 26.05 -9.88
C GLU A 571 -13.74 27.05 -9.13
N GLY A 572 -13.97 26.83 -7.81
CA GLY A 572 -14.86 27.66 -6.99
C GLY A 572 -16.35 27.37 -7.16
N GLU A 573 -16.70 26.33 -7.91
CA GLU A 573 -18.09 25.92 -8.16
C GLU A 573 -18.62 25.03 -7.02
N TYR A 574 -18.61 25.56 -5.79
CA TYR A 574 -18.89 24.79 -4.55
C TYR A 574 -20.24 24.07 -4.59
N GLY A 575 -21.27 24.70 -5.13
CA GLY A 575 -22.60 24.08 -5.25
C GLY A 575 -22.60 22.81 -6.11
N ARG A 576 -21.84 22.81 -7.20
CA ARG A 576 -21.69 21.63 -8.08
C ARG A 576 -20.84 20.54 -7.40
N ALA A 577 -19.76 20.93 -6.71
CA ALA A 577 -18.94 20.01 -5.92
C ALA A 577 -19.78 19.28 -4.87
N ILE A 578 -20.55 20.03 -4.07
CA ILE A 578 -21.46 19.51 -3.05
C ILE A 578 -22.50 18.55 -3.67
N SER A 579 -23.17 18.95 -4.74
CA SER A 579 -24.21 18.11 -5.36
C SER A 579 -23.65 16.83 -5.98
N THR A 580 -22.45 16.90 -6.56
CA THR A 580 -21.77 15.72 -7.13
C THR A 580 -21.36 14.74 -6.03
N MET A 581 -20.78 15.24 -4.93
CA MET A 581 -20.40 14.40 -3.79
C MET A 581 -21.62 13.80 -3.09
N GLN A 582 -22.71 14.56 -2.94
CA GLN A 582 -23.96 14.03 -2.36
C GLN A 582 -24.51 12.87 -3.18
N LYS A 583 -24.55 13.01 -4.52
CA LYS A 583 -24.96 11.91 -5.42
C LYS A 583 -24.07 10.68 -5.29
N LEU A 584 -22.74 10.87 -5.17
CA LEU A 584 -21.82 9.75 -4.93
C LEU A 584 -22.19 9.01 -3.65
N ILE A 585 -22.42 9.74 -2.54
CA ILE A 585 -22.78 9.18 -1.24
C ILE A 585 -24.09 8.40 -1.32
N ASP A 586 -25.11 8.97 -1.98
CA ASP A 586 -26.46 8.41 -2.00
C ASP A 586 -26.59 7.20 -2.95
N GLU A 587 -25.87 7.23 -4.07
CA GLU A 587 -26.03 6.23 -5.14
C GLU A 587 -24.99 5.09 -5.09
N LEU A 588 -23.78 5.35 -4.59
CA LEU A 588 -22.64 4.44 -4.78
C LEU A 588 -21.97 3.96 -3.49
N VAL A 589 -22.34 4.49 -2.31
CA VAL A 589 -21.68 4.14 -1.05
C VAL A 589 -22.66 3.44 -0.11
N VAL A 590 -22.34 2.19 0.24
CA VAL A 590 -23.18 1.36 1.11
C VAL A 590 -22.58 1.26 2.52
N ASP A 591 -21.26 1.10 2.63
CA ASP A 591 -20.55 0.95 3.90
C ASP A 591 -20.57 2.25 4.71
N ASP A 592 -20.87 2.15 6.00
CA ASP A 592 -20.97 3.32 6.89
C ASP A 592 -19.61 3.99 7.14
N THR A 593 -18.52 3.25 7.17
CA THR A 593 -17.16 3.79 7.35
C THR A 593 -16.74 4.60 6.13
N GLU A 594 -16.94 4.03 4.92
CA GLU A 594 -16.74 4.72 3.65
C GLU A 594 -17.66 5.94 3.52
N LYS A 595 -18.91 5.83 3.97
CA LYS A 595 -19.86 6.94 4.00
C LYS A 595 -19.36 8.10 4.86
N GLY A 596 -18.77 7.78 6.02
CA GLY A 596 -18.08 8.76 6.86
C GLY A 596 -16.98 9.51 6.09
N TRP A 597 -16.13 8.78 5.36
CA TRP A 597 -15.06 9.35 4.54
C TRP A 597 -15.58 10.38 3.53
N TYR A 598 -16.58 10.03 2.76
CA TYR A 598 -17.16 10.93 1.78
C TYR A 598 -17.94 12.10 2.41
N LEU A 599 -18.56 11.89 3.58
CA LEU A 599 -19.17 13.00 4.35
C LEU A 599 -18.13 14.02 4.80
N GLN A 600 -16.92 13.59 5.18
CA GLN A 600 -15.84 14.53 5.48
C GLN A 600 -15.43 15.37 4.26
N GLN A 601 -15.37 14.76 3.05
CA GLN A 601 -15.11 15.53 1.83
C GLN A 601 -16.26 16.50 1.53
N LEU A 602 -17.50 16.08 1.74
CA LEU A 602 -18.68 16.93 1.61
C LEU A 602 -18.66 18.10 2.59
N ALA A 603 -18.23 17.85 3.85
CA ALA A 603 -18.06 18.91 4.84
C ALA A 603 -17.03 19.94 4.39
N ARG A 604 -15.89 19.49 3.86
CA ARG A 604 -14.84 20.36 3.29
C ARG A 604 -15.37 21.21 2.14
N TYR A 605 -16.13 20.63 1.20
CA TYR A 605 -16.72 21.39 0.09
C TYR A 605 -17.76 22.40 0.55
N THR A 606 -18.45 22.11 1.66
CA THR A 606 -19.47 23.00 2.23
C THR A 606 -18.87 24.15 3.03
N TYR A 607 -17.66 23.98 3.58
CA TYR A 607 -17.01 24.92 4.49
C TYR A 607 -16.93 26.35 3.94
N PRO A 608 -16.52 26.62 2.66
CA PRO A 608 -16.43 27.98 2.13
C PRO A 608 -17.78 28.70 2.04
N THR A 609 -18.90 27.96 1.95
CA THR A 609 -20.23 28.51 1.79
C THR A 609 -21.02 28.58 3.12
N SER A 610 -20.77 27.66 4.03
CA SER A 610 -21.46 27.59 5.33
C SER A 610 -20.66 26.79 6.34
N VAL A 611 -19.97 27.48 7.21
CA VAL A 611 -19.19 26.86 8.31
C VAL A 611 -20.08 26.03 9.23
N ALA A 612 -21.26 26.53 9.63
CA ALA A 612 -22.17 25.82 10.51
C ALA A 612 -22.65 24.48 9.90
N LYS A 613 -23.05 24.47 8.63
CA LYS A 613 -23.46 23.25 7.93
C LYS A 613 -22.29 22.27 7.75
N SER A 614 -21.09 22.77 7.47
CA SER A 614 -19.89 21.97 7.39
C SER A 614 -19.63 21.23 8.70
N ILE A 615 -19.72 21.91 9.85
CA ILE A 615 -19.53 21.30 11.17
C ILE A 615 -20.57 20.20 11.43
N GLU A 616 -21.84 20.41 11.08
CA GLU A 616 -22.87 19.37 11.25
C GLU A 616 -22.61 18.13 10.37
N ILE A 617 -22.15 18.34 9.14
CA ILE A 617 -21.76 17.22 8.26
C ILE A 617 -20.52 16.51 8.83
N GLN A 618 -19.54 17.25 9.34
CA GLN A 618 -18.33 16.67 9.95
C GLN A 618 -18.66 15.86 11.22
N LYS A 619 -19.61 16.29 12.05
CA LYS A 619 -20.12 15.49 13.17
C LYS A 619 -20.71 14.17 12.70
N SER A 620 -21.48 14.20 11.62
CA SER A 620 -22.09 13.00 11.03
C SER A 620 -21.00 12.07 10.45
N ALA A 621 -19.97 12.63 9.82
CA ALA A 621 -18.82 11.89 9.33
C ALA A 621 -18.07 11.17 10.46
N PHE A 622 -17.73 11.89 11.52
CA PHE A 622 -17.00 11.36 12.67
C PHE A 622 -17.79 10.29 13.44
N LYS A 623 -19.12 10.45 13.59
CA LYS A 623 -19.98 9.42 14.21
C LYS A 623 -19.97 8.09 13.43
N LYS A 624 -19.85 8.14 12.10
CA LYS A 624 -19.77 6.95 11.26
C LYS A 624 -18.36 6.36 11.22
N ASN A 625 -17.36 7.20 11.39
CA ASN A 625 -15.96 6.82 11.29
C ASN A 625 -15.08 7.70 12.19
N SER A 626 -14.74 7.19 13.36
CA SER A 626 -13.93 7.89 14.37
C SER A 626 -12.45 8.06 13.99
N GLN A 627 -12.00 7.46 12.90
CA GLN A 627 -10.65 7.70 12.34
C GLN A 627 -10.52 9.04 11.61
N LEU A 628 -11.65 9.68 11.32
CA LEU A 628 -11.71 10.97 10.64
C LEU A 628 -11.41 12.15 11.57
N LEU A 629 -11.39 13.36 10.99
CA LEU A 629 -11.21 14.58 11.76
C LEU A 629 -12.32 14.77 12.79
N LYS A 630 -11.92 14.98 14.04
CA LYS A 630 -12.84 15.29 15.14
C LYS A 630 -13.35 16.71 14.94
N PRO A 631 -14.67 16.94 14.92
CA PRO A 631 -15.23 18.28 14.85
C PRO A 631 -14.92 19.09 16.13
N SER A 632 -14.82 20.40 16.01
CA SER A 632 -14.47 21.31 17.10
C SER A 632 -15.47 21.34 18.27
N SER A 633 -16.67 20.78 18.09
CA SER A 633 -17.70 20.74 19.15
C SER A 633 -18.75 19.67 18.88
N GLY A 634 -19.45 19.23 19.95
CA GLY A 634 -20.65 18.40 19.84
C GLY A 634 -20.37 16.90 19.71
N ILE A 635 -19.26 16.40 20.25
CA ILE A 635 -18.99 14.99 20.47
C ILE A 635 -19.04 14.73 21.98
N ASP A 636 -19.99 13.91 22.39
CA ASP A 636 -20.14 13.47 23.76
C ASP A 636 -19.67 12.01 23.89
N TYR A 637 -19.02 11.71 25.01
CA TYR A 637 -18.58 10.34 25.30
C TYR A 637 -19.78 9.44 25.60
N THR A 638 -19.85 8.28 24.96
CA THR A 638 -20.83 7.25 25.25
C THR A 638 -20.23 6.21 26.18
N LYS A 639 -20.65 6.21 27.45
CA LYS A 639 -20.19 5.25 28.45
C LYS A 639 -20.58 3.83 28.06
N ILE A 640 -19.63 2.90 28.11
CA ILE A 640 -19.94 1.48 27.96
C ILE A 640 -20.43 0.87 29.29
N SER A 641 -21.38 -0.05 29.18
CA SER A 641 -21.89 -0.80 30.32
C SER A 641 -22.32 -2.20 29.90
N TYR A 642 -22.25 -3.15 30.83
CA TYR A 642 -22.60 -4.55 30.59
C TYR A 642 -24.02 -4.89 31.00
N ILE A 643 -24.92 -3.90 31.02
CA ILE A 643 -26.32 -4.07 31.40
C ILE A 643 -27.05 -4.84 30.30
N HIS A 644 -27.74 -5.92 30.66
CA HIS A 644 -28.52 -6.78 29.75
C HIS A 644 -27.73 -7.55 28.68
N GLN A 645 -26.43 -7.71 28.85
CA GLN A 645 -25.61 -8.48 27.91
C GLN A 645 -25.13 -9.79 28.54
N ASN A 646 -24.97 -10.82 27.70
CA ASN A 646 -24.39 -12.10 28.06
C ASN A 646 -23.06 -12.27 27.31
N ARG A 647 -22.00 -12.54 28.06
CA ARG A 647 -20.63 -12.71 27.51
C ARG A 647 -20.57 -13.74 26.38
N LEU A 648 -21.24 -14.88 26.60
CA LEU A 648 -21.24 -15.96 25.59
C LEU A 648 -21.96 -15.53 24.30
N ASN A 649 -23.01 -14.73 24.41
CA ASN A 649 -23.70 -14.18 23.26
C ASN A 649 -22.83 -13.16 22.50
N ASN A 650 -22.03 -12.36 23.21
CA ASN A 650 -21.08 -11.45 22.58
C ASN A 650 -19.99 -12.21 21.83
N ILE A 651 -19.44 -13.29 22.42
CA ILE A 651 -18.47 -14.17 21.75
C ILE A 651 -19.07 -14.75 20.47
N ARG A 652 -20.30 -15.29 20.53
CA ARG A 652 -20.99 -15.80 19.33
C ARG A 652 -21.24 -14.70 18.31
N ALA A 653 -21.64 -13.51 18.73
CA ALA A 653 -21.85 -12.38 17.83
C ALA A 653 -20.55 -11.98 17.12
N TYR A 654 -19.41 -12.06 17.80
CA TYR A 654 -18.10 -11.86 17.19
C TYR A 654 -17.80 -12.97 16.17
N MET A 655 -17.99 -14.23 16.55
CA MET A 655 -17.72 -15.39 15.66
C MET A 655 -18.58 -15.37 14.39
N ARG A 656 -19.83 -14.93 14.47
CA ARG A 656 -20.75 -14.79 13.32
C ARG A 656 -20.32 -13.75 12.28
N ARG A 657 -19.32 -12.94 12.58
CA ARG A 657 -18.71 -12.05 11.56
C ARG A 657 -17.93 -12.82 10.51
N PHE A 658 -17.62 -14.08 10.78
CA PHE A 658 -16.81 -14.96 9.92
C PHE A 658 -17.67 -16.08 9.34
N SER A 659 -17.48 -16.36 8.06
CA SER A 659 -18.27 -17.36 7.34
C SER A 659 -17.99 -18.81 7.79
N ASN A 660 -16.81 -19.06 8.34
CA ASN A 660 -16.40 -20.37 8.84
C ASN A 660 -15.21 -20.26 9.79
N TYR A 661 -14.81 -21.41 10.37
CA TYR A 661 -13.66 -21.52 11.26
C TYR A 661 -12.34 -21.01 10.64
N SER A 662 -12.10 -21.30 9.36
CA SER A 662 -10.86 -20.89 8.70
C SER A 662 -10.72 -19.36 8.62
N GLU A 663 -11.80 -18.64 8.31
CA GLU A 663 -11.83 -17.17 8.30
C GLU A 663 -11.61 -16.61 9.72
N LEU A 664 -12.23 -17.20 10.74
CA LEU A 664 -12.01 -16.81 12.14
C LEU A 664 -10.54 -17.01 12.53
N SER A 665 -9.97 -18.18 12.24
CA SER A 665 -8.58 -18.49 12.57
C SER A 665 -7.60 -17.52 11.91
N LEU A 666 -7.76 -17.27 10.61
CA LEU A 666 -6.97 -16.29 9.87
C LEU A 666 -7.05 -14.87 10.47
N ALA A 667 -8.25 -14.46 10.87
CA ALA A 667 -8.45 -13.17 11.49
C ALA A 667 -7.74 -13.09 12.85
N VAL A 668 -7.87 -14.13 13.67
CA VAL A 668 -7.25 -14.17 15.00
C VAL A 668 -5.73 -14.24 14.89
N ASP A 669 -5.17 -15.02 13.96
CA ASP A 669 -3.73 -15.09 13.74
C ASP A 669 -3.16 -13.70 13.39
N ALA A 670 -3.82 -12.95 12.51
CA ALA A 670 -3.42 -11.58 12.17
C ALA A 670 -3.55 -10.61 13.36
N ILE A 671 -4.60 -10.73 14.17
CA ILE A 671 -4.79 -9.94 15.39
C ILE A 671 -3.66 -10.25 16.39
N LEU A 672 -3.36 -11.53 16.61
CA LEU A 672 -2.32 -11.95 17.55
C LEU A 672 -0.91 -11.55 17.11
N GLU A 673 -0.63 -11.50 15.81
CA GLU A 673 0.63 -10.98 15.28
C GLU A 673 0.77 -9.50 15.64
N ASN A 674 -0.26 -8.70 15.43
CA ASN A 674 -0.28 -7.27 15.76
C ASN A 674 -0.23 -7.01 17.29
N LEU A 675 -0.63 -7.97 18.11
CA LEU A 675 -0.50 -7.89 19.57
C LEU A 675 0.91 -8.30 20.01
N SER A 676 1.92 -7.59 19.52
CA SER A 676 3.34 -7.86 19.80
C SER A 676 4.12 -6.57 20.00
N PHE A 677 5.11 -6.60 20.94
CA PHE A 677 6.01 -5.45 21.07
C PHE A 677 6.76 -5.21 19.78
N GLY A 678 6.88 -3.95 19.43
CA GLY A 678 7.44 -3.52 18.17
C GLY A 678 6.39 -3.24 17.08
N THR A 679 5.15 -3.64 17.26
CA THR A 679 4.04 -3.28 16.37
C THR A 679 3.66 -1.81 16.55
N GLU A 680 3.22 -1.18 15.48
CA GLU A 680 2.68 0.19 15.47
C GLU A 680 1.54 0.34 16.50
N ALA A 681 1.57 1.41 17.29
CA ALA A 681 0.64 1.64 18.39
C ALA A 681 -0.83 1.48 17.97
N THR A 682 -1.22 2.11 16.86
CA THR A 682 -2.61 2.03 16.37
C THR A 682 -3.04 0.61 16.02
N LYS A 683 -2.15 -0.20 15.43
CA LYS A 683 -2.42 -1.62 15.11
C LYS A 683 -2.49 -2.46 16.38
N PHE A 684 -1.56 -2.24 17.30
CA PHE A 684 -1.54 -2.94 18.59
C PHE A 684 -2.81 -2.68 19.40
N GLU A 685 -3.20 -1.43 19.55
CA GLU A 685 -4.40 -1.02 20.29
C GLU A 685 -5.69 -1.53 19.63
N SER A 686 -5.72 -1.56 18.28
CA SER A 686 -6.84 -2.16 17.54
C SER A 686 -6.91 -3.66 17.76
N ALA A 687 -5.77 -4.35 17.71
CA ALA A 687 -5.70 -5.77 18.01
C ALA A 687 -6.17 -6.08 19.44
N LEU A 688 -5.78 -5.26 20.42
CA LEU A 688 -6.22 -5.41 21.79
C LEU A 688 -7.74 -5.21 21.94
N LYS A 689 -8.30 -4.22 21.22
CA LYS A 689 -9.77 -4.02 21.17
C LYS A 689 -10.47 -5.26 20.62
N ASP A 690 -9.98 -5.79 19.49
CA ASP A 690 -10.59 -6.96 18.84
C ASP A 690 -10.51 -8.21 19.72
N ILE A 691 -9.43 -8.38 20.47
CA ILE A 691 -9.31 -9.45 21.48
C ILE A 691 -10.36 -9.28 22.59
N GLY A 692 -10.58 -8.05 23.05
CA GLY A 692 -11.65 -7.78 24.01
C GLY A 692 -13.02 -8.22 23.50
N GLU A 693 -13.34 -7.90 22.25
CA GLU A 693 -14.59 -8.31 21.61
C GLU A 693 -14.67 -9.84 21.41
N LEU A 694 -13.59 -10.48 20.94
CA LEU A 694 -13.50 -11.94 20.80
C LEU A 694 -13.77 -12.65 22.13
N LEU A 695 -13.26 -12.13 23.24
CA LEU A 695 -13.46 -12.67 24.57
C LEU A 695 -14.81 -12.26 25.20
N GLY A 696 -15.66 -11.55 24.46
CA GLY A 696 -17.02 -11.19 24.84
C GLY A 696 -17.15 -9.97 25.74
N TYR A 697 -16.09 -9.17 25.89
CA TYR A 697 -16.17 -7.87 26.54
C TYR A 697 -16.82 -6.84 25.60
N ILE A 698 -17.39 -5.79 26.17
CA ILE A 698 -17.67 -4.56 25.44
C ILE A 698 -16.36 -3.78 25.42
N SER A 699 -15.73 -3.70 24.27
CA SER A 699 -14.41 -3.11 24.11
C SER A 699 -14.50 -1.79 23.36
N GLN A 700 -13.84 -0.75 23.87
CA GLN A 700 -13.85 0.60 23.34
C GLN A 700 -12.43 1.19 23.36
N ARG A 701 -12.17 2.12 22.48
CA ARG A 701 -10.93 2.90 22.45
C ARG A 701 -11.25 4.38 22.70
N PRO A 702 -11.41 4.82 23.95
CA PRO A 702 -11.80 6.20 24.27
C PRO A 702 -10.84 7.24 23.68
N ASP A 703 -9.53 6.95 23.70
CA ASP A 703 -8.54 7.80 23.06
C ASP A 703 -8.85 8.05 21.58
N LYS A 704 -9.30 7.05 20.83
CA LYS A 704 -9.66 7.22 19.41
C LYS A 704 -11.06 7.82 19.21
N GLU A 705 -12.03 7.46 20.05
CA GLU A 705 -13.42 7.85 19.89
C GLU A 705 -13.68 9.30 20.32
N ILE A 706 -13.04 9.75 21.38
CA ILE A 706 -13.22 11.12 21.91
C ILE A 706 -11.90 11.87 22.10
N ARG A 707 -10.78 11.24 21.74
CA ARG A 707 -9.40 11.77 21.91
C ARG A 707 -9.05 12.08 23.38
N LYS A 708 -9.64 11.32 24.30
CA LYS A 708 -9.37 11.39 25.76
C LYS A 708 -9.64 10.03 26.38
N GLY A 709 -8.89 9.68 27.42
CA GLY A 709 -9.04 8.42 28.14
C GLY A 709 -8.05 7.35 27.70
N PRO A 710 -8.16 6.12 28.21
CA PRO A 710 -7.20 5.04 27.95
C PRO A 710 -7.21 4.55 26.50
N ASP A 711 -6.12 3.94 26.07
CA ASP A 711 -5.97 3.35 24.74
C ASP A 711 -7.01 2.25 24.49
N ASN A 712 -7.31 1.47 25.52
CA ASN A 712 -8.40 0.48 25.51
C ASN A 712 -9.13 0.45 26.84
N LEU A 713 -10.45 0.28 26.75
CA LEU A 713 -11.35 0.07 27.89
C LEU A 713 -12.27 -1.10 27.60
N TRP A 714 -12.18 -2.16 28.39
CA TRP A 714 -13.07 -3.32 28.31
C TRP A 714 -14.03 -3.31 29.47
N CYS A 715 -15.31 -3.58 29.19
CA CYS A 715 -16.32 -3.75 30.20
C CYS A 715 -16.84 -5.19 30.18
N GLY A 716 -16.73 -5.89 31.30
CA GLY A 716 -17.21 -7.25 31.49
C GLY A 716 -18.43 -7.34 32.39
N SER A 717 -18.79 -8.56 32.80
CA SER A 717 -19.95 -8.84 33.66
C SER A 717 -19.93 -7.99 34.95
N ASN A 718 -21.09 -7.58 35.42
CA ASN A 718 -21.24 -6.73 36.60
C ASN A 718 -20.56 -5.35 36.50
N ASN A 719 -20.40 -4.82 35.29
CA ASN A 719 -19.69 -3.56 35.03
C ASN A 719 -18.28 -3.54 35.64
N TYR A 720 -17.54 -4.64 35.51
CA TYR A 720 -16.15 -4.71 35.89
C TYR A 720 -15.30 -4.28 34.67
N TYR A 721 -14.44 -3.32 34.91
CA TYR A 721 -13.69 -2.68 33.82
C TYR A 721 -12.22 -3.10 33.82
N LEU A 722 -11.63 -3.20 32.64
CA LEU A 722 -10.19 -3.37 32.44
C LEU A 722 -9.68 -2.18 31.61
N LEU A 723 -8.79 -1.37 32.18
CA LEU A 723 -8.18 -0.21 31.56
C LEU A 723 -6.79 -0.58 31.06
N PHE A 724 -6.47 -0.23 29.84
CA PHE A 724 -5.16 -0.50 29.24
C PHE A 724 -4.50 0.77 28.71
N GLU A 725 -3.24 0.97 29.08
CA GLU A 725 -2.30 1.90 28.47
C GLU A 725 -1.23 1.08 27.73
N CYS A 726 -1.01 1.37 26.46
CA CYS A 726 -0.19 0.54 25.57
C CYS A 726 1.09 1.27 25.15
N LYS A 727 2.25 0.68 25.42
CA LYS A 727 3.56 1.15 25.01
C LYS A 727 4.27 0.08 24.16
N SER A 728 3.66 -0.25 23.00
CA SER A 728 4.12 -1.34 22.12
C SER A 728 5.38 -0.98 21.33
N GLU A 729 5.61 0.29 21.02
CA GLU A 729 6.70 0.74 20.13
C GLU A 729 8.00 1.10 20.86
N VAL A 730 7.99 1.09 22.20
CA VAL A 730 9.20 1.35 22.98
C VAL A 730 10.22 0.22 22.82
N SER A 731 11.52 0.55 22.97
CA SER A 731 12.59 -0.43 22.84
C SER A 731 12.39 -1.60 23.82
N GLU A 732 12.51 -2.83 23.32
CA GLU A 732 12.43 -4.04 24.13
C GLU A 732 13.52 -4.13 25.22
N THR A 733 14.64 -3.42 25.05
CA THR A 733 15.74 -3.31 26.02
C THR A 733 15.51 -2.21 27.06
N ARG A 734 14.33 -1.59 27.06
CA ARG A 734 13.99 -0.50 27.97
C ARG A 734 14.09 -0.93 29.42
N GLN A 735 14.73 -0.10 30.23
CA GLN A 735 15.09 -0.42 31.61
C GLN A 735 14.06 0.04 32.63
N GLU A 736 13.28 1.09 32.34
CA GLU A 736 12.33 1.66 33.31
C GLU A 736 11.13 2.35 32.65
N ILE A 737 10.01 2.41 33.40
CA ILE A 737 8.83 3.20 33.10
C ILE A 737 9.14 4.63 33.52
N THR A 738 9.00 5.58 32.64
CA THR A 738 9.33 6.98 32.92
C THR A 738 8.22 7.67 33.72
N LYS A 739 8.57 8.78 34.37
CA LYS A 739 7.61 9.66 35.06
C LYS A 739 6.47 10.13 34.12
N HIS A 740 6.82 10.40 32.86
CA HIS A 740 5.83 10.83 31.86
C HIS A 740 4.78 9.76 31.57
N GLU A 741 5.21 8.52 31.36
CA GLU A 741 4.30 7.39 31.11
C GLU A 741 3.45 7.03 32.31
N ALA A 742 4.02 7.09 33.52
CA ALA A 742 3.24 6.96 34.74
C ALA A 742 2.19 8.09 34.85
N GLY A 743 2.55 9.31 34.47
CA GLY A 743 1.64 10.45 34.42
C GLY A 743 0.49 10.26 33.41
N GLN A 744 0.77 9.70 32.24
CA GLN A 744 -0.28 9.35 31.27
C GLN A 744 -1.28 8.35 31.88
N MET A 745 -0.77 7.27 32.46
CA MET A 745 -1.66 6.29 33.12
C MET A 745 -2.50 6.90 34.25
N ASN A 746 -1.92 7.79 35.06
CA ASN A 746 -2.65 8.49 36.11
C ASN A 746 -3.77 9.39 35.55
N ASN A 747 -3.51 10.08 34.43
CA ASN A 747 -4.53 10.88 33.74
C ASN A 747 -5.68 10.00 33.21
N HIS A 748 -5.38 8.81 32.71
CA HIS A 748 -6.39 7.86 32.26
C HIS A 748 -7.24 7.31 33.42
N CYS A 749 -6.61 7.05 34.57
CA CYS A 749 -7.31 6.67 35.77
C CYS A 749 -8.26 7.78 36.26
N ALA A 750 -7.78 9.02 36.33
CA ALA A 750 -8.59 10.18 36.72
C ALA A 750 -9.74 10.42 35.71
N TRP A 751 -9.51 10.32 34.42
CA TRP A 751 -10.54 10.38 33.38
C TRP A 751 -11.61 9.28 33.60
N PHE A 752 -11.17 8.05 33.91
CA PHE A 752 -12.09 6.95 34.14
C PHE A 752 -13.01 7.22 35.39
N GLU A 753 -12.41 7.70 36.46
CA GLU A 753 -13.18 8.05 37.67
C GLU A 753 -14.15 9.22 37.43
N ASP A 754 -13.76 10.22 36.67
CA ASP A 754 -14.63 11.33 36.27
C ASP A 754 -15.81 10.82 35.44
N GLN A 755 -15.59 9.86 34.53
CA GLN A 755 -16.65 9.34 33.72
C GLN A 755 -17.54 8.31 34.42
N TYR A 756 -16.96 7.38 35.19
CA TYR A 756 -17.68 6.21 35.72
C TYR A 756 -17.97 6.28 37.23
N GLY A 757 -17.33 7.21 37.93
CA GLY A 757 -17.39 7.37 39.36
C GLY A 757 -16.31 6.59 40.12
N GLN A 758 -15.93 7.07 41.30
CA GLN A 758 -14.89 6.48 42.14
C GLN A 758 -15.21 5.05 42.64
N ASP A 759 -16.49 4.68 42.69
CA ASP A 759 -16.93 3.34 43.10
C ASP A 759 -16.90 2.30 42.00
N ALA A 760 -16.57 2.70 40.76
CA ALA A 760 -16.49 1.79 39.61
C ALA A 760 -15.33 0.81 39.77
N LYS A 761 -15.64 -0.49 39.71
CA LYS A 761 -14.62 -1.55 39.84
C LYS A 761 -13.81 -1.69 38.58
N ALA A 762 -12.48 -1.51 38.68
CA ALA A 762 -11.60 -1.60 37.55
C ALA A 762 -10.21 -2.11 37.92
N ASP A 763 -9.67 -3.01 37.08
CA ASP A 763 -8.23 -3.29 37.03
C ASP A 763 -7.56 -2.39 36.00
N ARG A 764 -6.35 -2.01 36.28
CA ARG A 764 -5.58 -1.05 35.47
C ARG A 764 -4.27 -1.68 35.00
N PHE A 765 -4.02 -1.69 33.69
CA PHE A 765 -2.88 -2.36 33.10
C PHE A 765 -2.06 -1.41 32.25
N MET A 766 -0.74 -1.49 32.40
CA MET A 766 0.20 -0.89 31.47
C MET A 766 0.90 -1.99 30.71
N ILE A 767 0.79 -2.01 29.38
CA ILE A 767 1.48 -2.96 28.49
C ILE A 767 2.80 -2.33 28.07
N ILE A 768 3.90 -2.77 28.67
CA ILE A 768 5.23 -2.19 28.47
C ILE A 768 6.32 -3.28 28.71
N PRO A 769 7.49 -3.24 28.01
CA PRO A 769 8.51 -4.29 28.17
C PRO A 769 9.17 -4.41 29.53
N THR A 770 9.09 -3.39 30.38
CA THR A 770 9.70 -3.37 31.71
C THR A 770 8.67 -3.24 32.82
N LYS A 771 8.98 -3.73 34.02
CA LYS A 771 8.17 -3.50 35.22
C LYS A 771 8.82 -2.54 36.23
N ASN A 772 9.98 -2.00 35.93
CA ASN A 772 10.70 -1.10 36.80
C ASN A 772 10.19 0.34 36.63
N LEU A 773 9.53 0.88 37.65
CA LEU A 773 9.12 2.27 37.68
C LEU A 773 10.31 3.15 38.05
N SER A 774 10.55 4.23 37.30
CA SER A 774 11.61 5.19 37.62
C SER A 774 11.40 5.81 39.00
N TYR A 775 12.51 6.21 39.64
CA TYR A 775 12.47 6.85 40.97
C TYR A 775 11.55 8.10 41.02
N GLU A 776 11.46 8.86 39.94
CA GLU A 776 10.65 10.07 39.87
C GLU A 776 9.16 9.80 39.50
N GLY A 777 8.85 8.59 39.07
CA GLY A 777 7.49 8.20 38.69
C GLY A 777 6.70 7.66 39.86
N ASP A 778 5.39 7.85 39.85
CA ASP A 778 4.46 7.24 40.80
C ASP A 778 3.10 6.98 40.16
N PHE A 779 2.47 5.88 40.54
CA PHE A 779 1.09 5.58 40.17
C PHE A 779 0.14 5.98 41.30
N THR A 780 -0.92 6.69 40.94
CA THR A 780 -1.96 7.12 41.91
C THR A 780 -2.95 6.02 42.26
N HIS A 781 -2.94 4.94 41.47
CA HIS A 781 -3.84 3.78 41.62
C HIS A 781 -3.03 2.48 41.56
N ASP A 782 -3.69 1.36 41.91
CA ASP A 782 -3.09 0.04 41.71
C ASP A 782 -3.03 -0.25 40.19
N VAL A 783 -1.82 -0.27 39.65
CA VAL A 783 -1.50 -0.52 38.23
C VAL A 783 -0.69 -1.78 38.11
N ARG A 784 -1.07 -2.67 37.25
CA ARG A 784 -0.35 -3.91 36.96
C ARG A 784 0.32 -3.85 35.60
N ILE A 785 1.41 -4.57 35.44
CA ILE A 785 2.24 -4.53 34.23
C ILE A 785 2.05 -5.81 33.42
N ILE A 786 1.87 -5.64 32.10
CA ILE A 786 1.86 -6.75 31.13
C ILE A 786 3.13 -6.66 30.30
N ARG A 787 4.09 -7.56 30.57
CA ARG A 787 5.33 -7.65 29.80
C ARG A 787 5.23 -8.73 28.72
N ARG A 788 6.30 -8.83 27.89
CA ARG A 788 6.38 -9.76 26.74
C ARG A 788 5.96 -11.19 27.08
N ASN A 789 6.48 -11.76 28.19
CA ASN A 789 6.15 -13.13 28.60
C ASN A 789 4.65 -13.28 28.97
N ARG A 790 4.07 -12.27 29.63
CA ARG A 790 2.65 -12.26 29.99
C ARG A 790 1.77 -12.09 28.76
N LEU A 791 2.15 -11.19 27.88
CA LEU A 791 1.46 -10.98 26.60
C LEU A 791 1.52 -12.25 25.73
N LYS A 792 2.69 -12.92 25.67
CA LYS A 792 2.85 -14.19 24.97
C LYS A 792 1.93 -15.25 25.55
N SER A 793 1.89 -15.40 26.89
CA SER A 793 0.98 -16.33 27.54
C SER A 793 -0.49 -16.08 27.17
N LEU A 794 -0.93 -14.82 27.15
CA LEU A 794 -2.29 -14.47 26.73
C LEU A 794 -2.55 -14.88 25.27
N LYS A 795 -1.60 -14.60 24.37
CA LYS A 795 -1.69 -14.98 22.95
C LYS A 795 -1.79 -16.49 22.77
N ASP A 796 -0.97 -17.25 23.48
CA ASP A 796 -0.94 -18.73 23.41
C ASP A 796 -2.28 -19.32 23.88
N GLN A 797 -2.86 -18.78 24.95
CA GLN A 797 -4.18 -19.21 25.45
C GLN A 797 -5.32 -18.86 24.49
N ILE A 798 -5.28 -17.68 23.88
CA ILE A 798 -6.29 -17.28 22.87
C ILE A 798 -6.15 -18.18 21.62
N LYS A 799 -4.93 -18.45 21.17
CA LYS A 799 -4.70 -19.36 20.03
C LYS A 799 -5.19 -20.77 20.33
N GLY A 800 -4.93 -21.27 21.54
CA GLY A 800 -5.45 -22.54 22.03
C GLY A 800 -6.97 -22.59 22.03
N PHE A 801 -7.60 -21.58 22.61
CA PHE A 801 -9.06 -21.45 22.65
C PHE A 801 -9.68 -21.49 21.23
N VAL A 802 -9.12 -20.72 20.28
CA VAL A 802 -9.63 -20.70 18.91
C VAL A 802 -9.40 -22.06 18.23
N LYS A 803 -8.28 -22.72 18.47
CA LYS A 803 -7.98 -24.05 17.90
C LYS A 803 -9.00 -25.10 18.35
N GLU A 804 -9.44 -25.07 19.60
CA GLU A 804 -10.46 -25.98 20.12
C GLU A 804 -11.85 -25.75 19.53
N LEU A 805 -12.09 -24.62 18.87
CA LEU A 805 -13.35 -24.35 18.16
C LEU A 805 -13.45 -25.11 16.82
N LYS A 806 -12.35 -25.64 16.30
CA LYS A 806 -12.29 -26.28 14.97
C LYS A 806 -13.32 -27.39 14.75
N PRO A 807 -13.62 -28.28 15.72
CA PRO A 807 -14.59 -29.36 15.53
C PRO A 807 -16.06 -28.92 15.55
N TYR A 808 -16.32 -27.65 15.94
CA TYR A 808 -17.68 -27.16 16.16
C TYR A 808 -18.15 -26.24 15.03
N SER A 809 -19.46 -26.25 14.79
CA SER A 809 -20.10 -25.15 14.05
C SER A 809 -20.08 -23.89 14.89
N LEU A 810 -19.59 -22.78 14.34
CA LEU A 810 -19.50 -21.49 15.06
C LEU A 810 -20.88 -20.97 15.54
N ASP A 811 -21.96 -21.39 14.86
CA ASP A 811 -23.33 -21.00 15.20
C ASP A 811 -23.98 -21.86 16.28
N GLU A 812 -23.50 -23.10 16.48
CA GLU A 812 -24.18 -24.12 17.30
C GLU A 812 -23.43 -24.48 18.60
N LEU A 813 -22.39 -23.72 18.97
CA LEU A 813 -21.66 -23.92 20.24
C LEU A 813 -22.60 -23.75 21.44
N SER A 814 -22.66 -24.78 22.31
CA SER A 814 -23.43 -24.71 23.55
C SER A 814 -22.79 -23.73 24.55
N ASP A 815 -23.61 -23.17 25.45
CA ASP A 815 -23.10 -22.33 26.54
C ASP A 815 -22.10 -23.08 27.42
N THR A 816 -22.38 -24.35 27.73
CA THR A 816 -21.54 -25.18 28.58
C THR A 816 -20.17 -25.40 27.92
N THR A 817 -20.14 -25.80 26.63
CA THR A 817 -18.88 -25.99 25.90
C THR A 817 -18.04 -24.72 25.85
N LEU A 818 -18.69 -23.58 25.56
CA LEU A 818 -17.98 -22.32 25.48
C LEU A 818 -17.40 -21.88 26.81
N GLN A 819 -18.15 -22.08 27.93
CA GLN A 819 -17.65 -21.83 29.29
C GLN A 819 -16.49 -22.74 29.68
N GLU A 820 -16.56 -24.02 29.33
CA GLU A 820 -15.48 -24.99 29.57
C GLU A 820 -14.21 -24.62 28.83
N LEU A 821 -14.32 -24.23 27.58
CA LEU A 821 -13.17 -23.79 26.77
C LEU A 821 -12.54 -22.49 27.31
N LEU A 822 -13.36 -21.53 27.73
CA LEU A 822 -12.84 -20.29 28.35
C LEU A 822 -12.12 -20.59 29.67
N ALA A 823 -12.66 -21.51 30.50
CA ALA A 823 -12.01 -21.92 31.74
C ALA A 823 -10.72 -22.72 31.48
N LEU A 824 -10.72 -23.65 30.51
CA LEU A 824 -9.56 -24.43 30.10
C LEU A 824 -8.37 -23.55 29.73
N HIS A 825 -8.64 -22.47 29.04
CA HIS A 825 -7.62 -21.53 28.55
C HIS A 825 -7.43 -20.30 29.45
N HIS A 826 -7.94 -20.33 30.69
CA HIS A 826 -7.80 -19.25 31.67
C HIS A 826 -8.21 -17.87 31.15
N LEU A 827 -9.28 -17.82 30.36
CA LEU A 827 -9.76 -16.60 29.70
C LEU A 827 -10.97 -15.96 30.43
N ASN A 828 -11.27 -16.40 31.64
CA ASN A 828 -12.27 -15.75 32.48
C ASN A 828 -11.76 -14.41 33.02
N ILE A 829 -12.68 -13.50 33.36
CA ILE A 829 -12.33 -12.16 33.84
C ILE A 829 -11.52 -12.19 35.14
N GLU A 830 -11.82 -13.14 36.01
CA GLU A 830 -11.16 -13.34 37.29
C GLU A 830 -9.71 -13.82 37.13
N ASP A 831 -9.42 -14.51 36.02
CA ASP A 831 -8.10 -15.05 35.73
C ASP A 831 -7.15 -13.98 35.16
N PHE A 832 -7.70 -12.91 34.56
CA PHE A 832 -6.92 -11.99 33.71
C PHE A 832 -5.79 -11.31 34.49
N SER A 833 -6.09 -10.68 35.62
CA SER A 833 -5.09 -10.00 36.46
C SER A 833 -4.00 -10.93 36.98
N ALA A 834 -4.38 -12.12 37.45
CA ALA A 834 -3.44 -13.06 38.03
C ALA A 834 -2.54 -13.76 36.99
N GLN A 835 -3.10 -14.14 35.82
CA GLN A 835 -2.41 -14.93 34.81
C GLN A 835 -1.56 -14.06 33.87
N TYR A 836 -2.07 -12.91 33.46
CA TYR A 836 -1.49 -12.14 32.36
C TYR A 836 -0.81 -10.83 32.79
N SER A 837 -0.76 -10.54 34.11
CA SER A 837 -0.08 -9.35 34.61
C SER A 837 0.85 -9.66 35.78
N GLU A 838 1.63 -8.67 36.19
CA GLU A 838 2.52 -8.71 37.35
C GLU A 838 2.58 -7.34 38.02
N GLU A 839 3.05 -7.31 39.28
CA GLU A 839 3.29 -6.06 40.00
C GLU A 839 4.48 -5.31 39.44
N TYR A 840 4.43 -3.98 39.46
CA TYR A 840 5.59 -3.16 39.13
C TYR A 840 6.58 -3.13 40.32
N TYR A 841 7.81 -2.81 39.99
CA TYR A 841 8.87 -2.62 40.99
C TYR A 841 9.28 -1.16 41.00
N HIS A 842 9.14 -0.48 42.15
CA HIS A 842 9.58 0.88 42.31
C HIS A 842 11.11 0.91 42.52
N LYS A 843 11.84 1.59 41.64
CA LYS A 843 13.29 1.65 41.70
C LYS A 843 13.69 2.50 42.91
N ALA A 844 14.41 1.92 43.86
CA ALA A 844 14.99 2.69 44.96
C ALA A 844 16.04 3.68 44.46
N LYS A 845 16.26 4.75 45.25
CA LYS A 845 17.26 5.78 44.95
C LYS A 845 18.67 5.19 44.82
#